data_2efdfbd74f96af24742b7dc7a2351a5c
#
_entry.id   2efdfbd74f96af24742b7dc7a2351a5c
#
_cell.length_a   1.000
_cell.length_b   1.000
_cell.length_c   1.000
_cell.angle_alpha   90.00
_cell.angle_beta   90.00
_cell.angle_gamma   90.00
#
_symmetry.space_group_name_H-M   'P 1'
#
loop_
_entity.id
_entity.type
_entity.pdbx_description
1 polymer ?
#
loop_
_entity_poly.entity_id
_entity_poly.type
_entity_poly.pdbx_seq_one_letter_code
_entity_poly.pdbx_strand_id
1 'polypeptide(L)'
;MESSSTSAFPPTAQERAGDFSASNPAPVDPLNNQPFPGRQIPTSRFDPVAVNFMKEKLPPPNMANGSLAVLSQNNTTGDNILGRFDWQPTDRDRISYRYFFDFQRGMTAFPVVVSPGSNIPGFEAPSTTDTNTHTVTYTRTFSPTVLATTRGSWTKFVYDESNIYHKTMTEFGATNFPDSGEPSPPRPPQIVVNGRFSASPGKDRQRQGPTLDFAQDWVWMRGNHELKWGAQVQRHGYSSSNNSASSGRFVFDGTFSRNNMADYLLGRVVSFTQNSYAITAGNYYLPGFYFQDNWKASRRLTLNLGLRWEVYTPWREDRGQMAMFAQGVQSKTFPTAPLGMIYQSDPGYSYGYDSVNIGPRIGFAWDLFGDGKTSIRGGYAVSYDGIHSEYMLSGNQPFSLSVEIRNSGPLSNPYLNVKNPFPYKVDPANAKLDLPTSVGGHLFSPFQAAYIQNVSFTIQLHITSSWMAQIGYVGNYGRKLPLRVEFNPARYIPGNDASGRPLSTTGNTDLRRPLAPTYRGFSVSSWDSNSSYNGLQFLVNKRLSRGFTLVAHYTWSKSLDDACQQETLDQCRQQDPLNRLGSRGLGEYDRRHVAVFSYLYGLPFFKNAHPVLRQTLGNWQLAGINTFQTGNPLTIPTGSDVSLTGVGYDRPDVVGNPNLSNDRTKDEKFARWFDTSAFVRNQPGRYGNAGRSILTAPGSWGWDLSVQKHFRAWSERSRLEFRTDFFNLLNHANLSAPATTFNTTQSFGRITGTGGARVIQMALRFEF
;
A
#
# COMPACT_ATOMS: atom_id res chain seq x y z
N MET A 1 3.02 -18.22 -11.36
CA MET A 1 3.18 -17.23 -12.45
C MET A 1 1.86 -16.56 -12.66
N GLU A 2 1.78 -15.27 -12.43
CA GLU A 2 0.59 -14.48 -12.77
C GLU A 2 0.89 -13.71 -14.05
N SER A 3 0.01 -13.80 -15.03
CA SER A 3 0.09 -12.96 -16.21
C SER A 3 -0.58 -11.61 -15.90
N SER A 4 0.15 -10.54 -16.12
CA SER A 4 -0.37 -9.18 -16.08
C SER A 4 -0.54 -8.64 -17.47
N SER A 5 -1.63 -7.93 -17.72
CA SER A 5 -1.90 -7.29 -19.01
C SER A 5 -2.17 -5.81 -18.83
N THR A 6 -1.69 -5.03 -19.79
CA THR A 6 -1.99 -3.60 -19.88
C THR A 6 -2.19 -3.23 -21.34
N SER A 7 -2.68 -2.01 -21.58
CA SER A 7 -2.80 -1.47 -22.92
C SER A 7 -2.22 -0.06 -23.01
N ALA A 8 -1.58 0.23 -24.13
CA ALA A 8 -1.08 1.54 -24.47
C ALA A 8 -1.61 1.94 -25.86
N PHE A 9 -1.53 3.22 -26.19
CA PHE A 9 -1.81 3.75 -27.51
C PHE A 9 -0.54 4.42 -28.07
N PRO A 10 0.45 3.64 -28.55
CA PRO A 10 1.65 4.19 -29.17
C PRO A 10 1.30 4.92 -30.48
N PRO A 11 2.23 5.70 -31.06
CA PRO A 11 1.98 6.37 -32.32
C PRO A 11 1.72 5.35 -33.44
N THR A 12 0.66 5.60 -34.20
CA THR A 12 0.31 4.81 -35.39
C THR A 12 1.36 4.96 -36.52
N ALA A 13 1.33 4.12 -37.54
CA ALA A 13 2.23 4.28 -38.68
C ALA A 13 2.09 5.65 -39.35
N GLN A 14 0.87 6.19 -39.44
CA GLN A 14 0.60 7.52 -39.95
C GLN A 14 1.22 8.60 -39.06
N GLU A 15 0.97 8.57 -37.75
CA GLU A 15 1.55 9.54 -36.80
C GLU A 15 3.08 9.50 -36.81
N ARG A 16 3.70 8.31 -36.95
CA ARG A 16 5.16 8.14 -37.10
C ARG A 16 5.71 8.81 -38.35
N ALA A 17 4.91 8.89 -39.41
CA ALA A 17 5.24 9.57 -40.66
C ALA A 17 4.85 11.06 -40.64
N GLY A 18 4.29 11.58 -39.51
CA GLY A 18 3.81 12.93 -39.37
C GLY A 18 2.39 13.19 -39.82
N ASP A 19 1.67 12.13 -40.24
CA ASP A 19 0.29 12.24 -40.72
C ASP A 19 -0.70 12.10 -39.56
N PHE A 20 -1.36 13.21 -39.21
CA PHE A 20 -2.38 13.32 -38.18
C PHE A 20 -3.78 13.51 -38.79
N SER A 21 -4.01 13.14 -40.05
CA SER A 21 -5.30 13.29 -40.69
C SER A 21 -6.45 12.57 -39.97
N ALA A 22 -6.15 11.40 -39.37
CA ALA A 22 -7.09 10.60 -38.55
C ALA A 22 -7.21 11.04 -37.09
N SER A 23 -6.37 11.97 -36.62
CA SER A 23 -6.32 12.35 -35.21
C SER A 23 -7.40 13.37 -34.85
N ASN A 24 -8.02 13.18 -33.68
CA ASN A 24 -8.98 14.11 -33.11
C ASN A 24 -8.63 14.37 -31.62
N PRO A 25 -8.34 15.60 -31.22
CA PRO A 25 -8.26 16.81 -32.05
C PRO A 25 -7.07 16.81 -33.02
N ALA A 26 -7.24 17.52 -34.15
CA ALA A 26 -6.15 17.77 -35.10
C ALA A 26 -5.09 18.69 -34.45
N PRO A 27 -3.79 18.42 -34.64
CA PRO A 27 -2.77 19.25 -34.04
C PRO A 27 -2.65 20.61 -34.70
N VAL A 28 -2.36 21.64 -33.88
CA VAL A 28 -1.97 22.98 -34.33
C VAL A 28 -0.46 23.16 -34.15
N ASP A 29 0.14 24.00 -34.96
CA ASP A 29 1.55 24.37 -34.83
C ASP A 29 1.77 25.24 -33.59
N PRO A 30 2.56 24.79 -32.60
CA PRO A 30 2.85 25.59 -31.39
C PRO A 30 3.55 26.93 -31.64
N LEU A 31 4.10 27.16 -32.84
CA LEU A 31 4.81 28.39 -33.18
C LEU A 31 3.85 29.53 -33.56
N ASN A 32 2.72 29.22 -34.19
CA ASN A 32 1.78 30.23 -34.70
C ASN A 32 0.31 29.96 -34.33
N ASN A 33 0.05 28.85 -33.62
CA ASN A 33 -1.27 28.35 -33.19
C ASN A 33 -2.25 28.09 -34.36
N GLN A 34 -1.72 27.84 -35.59
CA GLN A 34 -2.51 27.51 -36.76
C GLN A 34 -2.48 25.98 -37.00
N PRO A 35 -3.54 25.41 -37.59
CA PRO A 35 -3.52 24.00 -37.98
C PRO A 35 -2.35 23.71 -38.94
N PHE A 36 -1.69 22.57 -38.77
CA PHE A 36 -0.69 22.14 -39.75
C PHE A 36 -1.32 21.94 -41.10
N PRO A 37 -0.69 22.44 -42.23
CA PRO A 37 -1.18 22.23 -43.56
C PRO A 37 -1.40 20.74 -43.88
N GLY A 38 -2.58 20.38 -44.34
CA GLY A 38 -2.95 18.98 -44.60
C GLY A 38 -2.91 18.08 -43.38
N ARG A 39 -2.88 18.63 -42.16
CA ARG A 39 -2.66 17.89 -40.89
C ARG A 39 -1.34 17.11 -40.86
N GLN A 40 -0.36 17.56 -41.62
CA GLN A 40 0.96 16.95 -41.76
C GLN A 40 1.98 17.72 -40.91
N ILE A 41 2.62 17.07 -39.94
CA ILE A 41 3.76 17.62 -39.21
C ILE A 41 5.02 17.17 -39.93
N PRO A 42 5.86 18.09 -40.47
CA PRO A 42 7.13 17.70 -41.10
C PRO A 42 7.99 16.92 -40.11
N THR A 43 8.47 15.74 -40.49
CA THR A 43 9.30 14.87 -39.61
C THR A 43 10.63 15.53 -39.25
N SER A 44 11.10 16.52 -40.04
CA SER A 44 12.25 17.36 -39.68
C SER A 44 12.04 18.24 -38.44
N ARG A 45 10.81 18.40 -38.00
CA ARG A 45 10.43 19.10 -36.77
C ARG A 45 10.32 18.19 -35.55
N PHE A 46 10.45 16.88 -35.74
CA PHE A 46 10.40 15.93 -34.64
C PHE A 46 11.64 16.08 -33.75
N ASP A 47 11.41 15.99 -32.46
CA ASP A 47 12.50 16.00 -31.45
C ASP A 47 13.35 14.73 -31.60
N PRO A 48 14.68 14.83 -31.67
CA PRO A 48 15.54 13.67 -31.86
C PRO A 48 15.41 12.61 -30.75
N VAL A 49 15.17 13.02 -29.50
CA VAL A 49 14.95 12.08 -28.38
C VAL A 49 13.63 11.34 -28.58
N ALA A 50 12.56 12.04 -28.98
CA ALA A 50 11.28 11.41 -29.25
C ALA A 50 11.38 10.37 -30.37
N VAL A 51 12.10 10.69 -31.44
CA VAL A 51 12.33 9.79 -32.60
C VAL A 51 13.13 8.55 -32.18
N ASN A 52 14.24 8.74 -31.47
CA ASN A 52 15.10 7.63 -31.04
C ASN A 52 14.41 6.74 -30.02
N PHE A 53 13.70 7.31 -29.04
CA PHE A 53 12.91 6.55 -28.07
C PHE A 53 11.76 5.78 -28.74
N MET A 54 11.04 6.44 -29.66
CA MET A 54 9.96 5.81 -30.42
C MET A 54 10.46 4.63 -31.24
N LYS A 55 11.58 4.77 -31.95
CA LYS A 55 12.19 3.72 -32.76
C LYS A 55 12.61 2.51 -31.93
N GLU A 56 13.13 2.74 -30.73
CA GLU A 56 13.72 1.69 -29.91
C GLU A 56 12.72 1.05 -28.93
N LYS A 57 11.78 1.83 -28.38
CA LYS A 57 10.96 1.41 -27.24
C LYS A 57 9.45 1.36 -27.48
N LEU A 58 8.97 1.96 -28.56
CA LEU A 58 7.54 1.97 -28.84
C LEU A 58 7.20 1.03 -30.01
N PRO A 59 6.76 -0.21 -29.74
CA PRO A 59 6.22 -1.06 -30.79
C PRO A 59 5.01 -0.41 -31.48
N PRO A 60 4.70 -0.77 -32.71
CA PRO A 60 3.45 -0.34 -33.35
C PRO A 60 2.24 -0.94 -32.61
N PRO A 61 1.03 -0.37 -32.77
CA PRO A 61 -0.21 -0.98 -32.31
C PRO A 61 -0.36 -2.41 -32.85
N ASN A 62 -0.87 -3.32 -32.01
CA ASN A 62 -1.12 -4.73 -32.38
C ASN A 62 -2.61 -5.11 -32.34
N MET A 63 -3.49 -4.17 -32.02
CA MET A 63 -4.93 -4.36 -31.96
C MET A 63 -5.63 -3.45 -32.97
N ALA A 64 -6.77 -3.90 -33.53
CA ALA A 64 -7.54 -3.17 -34.53
C ALA A 64 -8.01 -1.78 -34.11
N ASN A 65 -8.17 -1.55 -32.80
CA ASN A 65 -8.54 -0.25 -32.22
C ASN A 65 -7.37 0.73 -32.08
N GLY A 66 -6.19 0.40 -32.59
CA GLY A 66 -4.98 1.22 -32.48
C GLY A 66 -4.27 1.11 -31.11
N SER A 67 -4.67 0.19 -30.25
CA SER A 67 -3.94 -0.08 -29.00
C SER A 67 -2.82 -1.11 -29.19
N LEU A 68 -1.86 -1.05 -28.27
CA LEU A 68 -0.84 -2.07 -28.03
C LEU A 68 -1.26 -2.85 -26.79
N ALA A 69 -1.70 -4.08 -26.96
CA ALA A 69 -1.90 -5.00 -25.84
C ALA A 69 -0.54 -5.61 -25.46
N VAL A 70 -0.17 -5.45 -24.19
CA VAL A 70 1.08 -5.98 -23.64
C VAL A 70 0.74 -7.02 -22.58
N LEU A 71 1.28 -8.23 -22.77
CA LEU A 71 1.25 -9.30 -21.77
C LEU A 71 2.66 -9.43 -21.20
N SER A 72 2.77 -9.41 -19.92
CA SER A 72 4.01 -9.70 -19.21
C SER A 72 3.73 -10.58 -17.99
N GLN A 73 4.76 -11.24 -17.48
CA GLN A 73 4.63 -12.18 -16.39
C GLN A 73 5.21 -11.57 -15.10
N ASN A 74 4.43 -11.62 -14.03
CA ASN A 74 4.94 -11.45 -12.69
C ASN A 74 5.43 -12.81 -12.19
N ASN A 75 6.72 -12.94 -12.04
CA ASN A 75 7.35 -14.14 -11.51
C ASN A 75 7.88 -13.85 -10.12
N THR A 76 7.65 -14.76 -9.19
CA THR A 76 8.37 -14.77 -7.92
C THR A 76 8.82 -16.20 -7.66
N THR A 77 10.11 -16.36 -7.43
CA THR A 77 10.71 -17.60 -6.94
C THR A 77 11.38 -17.32 -5.61
N GLY A 78 11.33 -18.26 -4.68
CA GLY A 78 11.90 -18.06 -3.37
C GLY A 78 12.46 -19.35 -2.81
N ASP A 79 13.58 -19.22 -2.13
CA ASP A 79 14.24 -20.28 -1.36
C ASP A 79 14.28 -19.86 0.09
N ASN A 80 13.89 -20.74 0.99
CA ASN A 80 14.03 -20.49 2.42
C ASN A 80 14.73 -21.64 3.11
N ILE A 81 15.54 -21.29 4.10
CA ILE A 81 16.29 -22.23 4.93
C ILE A 81 15.99 -21.92 6.38
N LEU A 82 15.57 -22.94 7.11
CA LEU A 82 15.40 -22.89 8.55
C LEU A 82 16.32 -23.91 9.21
N GLY A 83 17.25 -23.40 10.04
CA GLY A 83 18.10 -24.22 10.89
C GLY A 83 17.79 -23.99 12.37
N ARG A 84 17.73 -25.04 13.15
CA ARG A 84 17.58 -24.93 14.60
C ARG A 84 18.54 -25.88 15.29
N PHE A 85 19.21 -25.37 16.31
CA PHE A 85 20.10 -26.15 17.19
C PHE A 85 19.65 -25.92 18.63
N ASP A 86 19.40 -27.02 19.34
CA ASP A 86 19.04 -27.01 20.75
C ASP A 86 20.14 -27.72 21.54
N TRP A 87 20.61 -27.03 22.59
CA TRP A 87 21.61 -27.57 23.49
C TRP A 87 21.13 -27.43 24.94
N GLN A 88 21.23 -28.52 25.68
CA GLN A 88 20.84 -28.56 27.08
C GLN A 88 22.08 -28.94 27.91
N PRO A 89 22.89 -27.92 28.32
CA PRO A 89 24.13 -28.17 29.08
C PRO A 89 23.88 -28.76 30.47
N THR A 90 22.73 -28.47 31.06
CA THR A 90 22.29 -29.04 32.35
C THR A 90 20.77 -29.30 32.29
N ASP A 91 20.24 -30.04 33.30
CA ASP A 91 18.78 -30.23 33.42
C ASP A 91 17.97 -28.95 33.61
N ARG A 92 18.65 -27.86 33.96
CA ARG A 92 18.05 -26.56 34.24
C ARG A 92 18.27 -25.51 33.14
N ASP A 93 19.21 -25.76 32.25
CA ASP A 93 19.67 -24.78 31.26
C ASP A 93 19.42 -25.33 29.85
N ARG A 94 18.75 -24.51 29.04
CA ARG A 94 18.52 -24.79 27.63
C ARG A 94 18.90 -23.59 26.80
N ILE A 95 19.69 -23.81 25.76
CA ILE A 95 20.08 -22.84 24.75
C ILE A 95 19.50 -23.31 23.41
N SER A 96 18.80 -22.43 22.73
CA SER A 96 18.28 -22.66 21.37
C SER A 96 18.83 -21.59 20.44
N TYR A 97 19.45 -21.99 19.37
CA TYR A 97 19.81 -21.13 18.26
C TYR A 97 18.93 -21.44 17.07
N ARG A 98 18.36 -20.39 16.46
CA ARG A 98 17.55 -20.47 15.25
C ARG A 98 18.13 -19.54 14.20
N TYR A 99 18.35 -20.08 13.02
CA TYR A 99 18.68 -19.36 11.81
C TYR A 99 17.51 -19.47 10.83
N PHE A 100 17.11 -18.34 10.27
CA PHE A 100 16.15 -18.29 9.18
C PHE A 100 16.70 -17.39 8.09
N PHE A 101 16.71 -17.94 6.88
CA PHE A 101 17.05 -17.22 5.66
C PHE A 101 15.90 -17.38 4.69
N ASP A 102 15.46 -16.26 4.10
CA ASP A 102 14.48 -16.21 3.02
C ASP A 102 15.03 -15.33 1.92
N PHE A 103 15.12 -15.88 0.71
CA PHE A 103 15.60 -15.19 -0.45
C PHE A 103 14.58 -15.32 -1.57
N GLN A 104 14.09 -14.19 -2.06
CA GLN A 104 13.11 -14.14 -3.13
C GLN A 104 13.67 -13.35 -4.30
N ARG A 105 13.39 -13.84 -5.51
CA ARG A 105 13.62 -13.14 -6.77
C ARG A 105 12.29 -12.93 -7.44
N GLY A 106 12.01 -11.68 -7.82
CA GLY A 106 10.79 -11.29 -8.49
C GLY A 106 11.05 -10.55 -9.78
N MET A 107 10.01 -10.48 -10.61
CA MET A 107 9.94 -9.61 -11.77
C MET A 107 8.59 -8.89 -11.71
N THR A 108 8.60 -7.56 -11.66
CA THR A 108 7.41 -6.73 -11.76
C THR A 108 7.21 -6.34 -13.22
N ALA A 109 6.13 -6.82 -13.83
CA ALA A 109 5.85 -6.61 -15.25
C ALA A 109 5.66 -5.13 -15.61
N PHE A 110 4.93 -4.40 -14.79
CA PHE A 110 4.59 -2.99 -15.03
C PHE A 110 4.86 -2.17 -13.76
N PRO A 111 6.13 -1.81 -13.51
CA PRO A 111 6.50 -1.11 -12.29
C PRO A 111 5.84 0.28 -12.22
N VAL A 112 5.39 0.64 -11.02
CA VAL A 112 4.81 1.95 -10.73
C VAL A 112 5.69 2.66 -9.72
N VAL A 113 6.58 3.50 -10.21
CA VAL A 113 7.46 4.31 -9.37
C VAL A 113 6.84 5.66 -9.08
N VAL A 114 6.36 6.30 -10.13
CA VAL A 114 5.56 7.52 -10.11
C VAL A 114 4.40 7.28 -11.05
N SER A 115 3.18 7.53 -10.60
CA SER A 115 1.99 7.35 -11.45
C SER A 115 2.03 8.29 -12.67
N PRO A 116 1.62 7.79 -13.85
CA PRO A 116 1.28 6.43 -14.17
C PRO A 116 2.52 5.52 -14.30
N GLY A 117 2.36 4.24 -13.94
CA GLY A 117 3.39 3.21 -14.18
C GLY A 117 3.63 2.95 -15.67
N SER A 118 4.57 2.05 -16.00
CA SER A 118 4.80 1.65 -17.38
C SER A 118 3.60 0.86 -17.92
N ASN A 119 3.22 1.11 -19.18
CA ASN A 119 2.25 0.32 -19.92
C ASN A 119 2.77 -0.11 -21.29
N ILE A 120 4.09 0.00 -21.48
CA ILE A 120 4.80 -0.48 -22.67
C ILE A 120 5.84 -1.55 -22.27
N PRO A 121 6.24 -2.45 -23.17
CA PRO A 121 7.21 -3.51 -22.88
C PRO A 121 8.63 -2.97 -22.72
N GLY A 122 9.49 -3.74 -22.05
CA GLY A 122 10.91 -3.45 -21.88
C GLY A 122 11.22 -2.51 -20.71
N PHE A 123 10.28 -2.34 -19.76
CA PHE A 123 10.44 -1.59 -18.54
C PHE A 123 10.14 -2.44 -17.29
N GLU A 124 10.25 -3.75 -17.43
CA GLU A 124 10.10 -4.68 -16.30
C GLU A 124 11.19 -4.41 -15.25
N ALA A 125 10.82 -4.57 -13.99
CA ALA A 125 11.72 -4.36 -12.87
C ALA A 125 12.00 -5.67 -12.13
N PRO A 126 13.21 -6.24 -12.24
CA PRO A 126 13.65 -7.33 -11.39
C PRO A 126 13.81 -6.85 -9.96
N SER A 127 13.40 -7.67 -9.01
CA SER A 127 13.56 -7.40 -7.58
C SER A 127 14.12 -8.61 -6.84
N THR A 128 14.89 -8.34 -5.80
CA THR A 128 15.32 -9.34 -4.83
C THR A 128 14.92 -8.92 -3.42
N THR A 129 14.52 -9.90 -2.63
CA THR A 129 14.29 -9.72 -1.19
C THR A 129 15.15 -10.73 -0.45
N ASP A 130 15.95 -10.27 0.49
CA ASP A 130 16.84 -11.07 1.33
C ASP A 130 16.50 -10.78 2.80
N THR A 131 16.08 -11.81 3.52
CA THR A 131 15.81 -11.73 4.96
C THR A 131 16.69 -12.72 5.70
N ASN A 132 17.54 -12.22 6.58
CA ASN A 132 18.39 -13.03 7.45
C ASN A 132 17.99 -12.78 8.90
N THR A 133 17.64 -13.84 9.64
CA THR A 133 17.29 -13.76 11.05
C THR A 133 18.09 -14.75 11.88
N HIS A 134 18.78 -14.26 12.89
CA HIS A 134 19.46 -15.04 13.90
C HIS A 134 18.78 -14.82 15.24
N THR A 135 18.41 -15.87 15.94
CA THR A 135 17.82 -15.78 17.28
C THR A 135 18.52 -16.77 18.21
N VAL A 136 18.98 -16.26 19.34
CA VAL A 136 19.47 -17.05 20.47
C VAL A 136 18.47 -16.93 21.60
N THR A 137 18.05 -18.03 22.15
CA THR A 137 17.18 -18.10 23.33
C THR A 137 17.84 -18.95 24.39
N TYR A 138 18.06 -18.36 25.56
CA TYR A 138 18.54 -19.07 26.76
C TYR A 138 17.41 -19.14 27.77
N THR A 139 17.08 -20.34 28.20
CA THR A 139 16.05 -20.59 29.22
C THR A 139 16.68 -21.30 30.41
N ARG A 140 16.44 -20.75 31.61
CA ARG A 140 16.89 -21.34 32.87
C ARG A 140 15.73 -21.59 33.81
N THR A 141 15.64 -22.84 34.28
CA THR A 141 14.72 -23.27 35.33
C THR A 141 15.40 -23.14 36.67
N PHE A 142 15.08 -22.10 37.45
CA PHE A 142 15.64 -21.88 38.79
C PHE A 142 15.05 -22.85 39.82
N SER A 143 13.75 -23.08 39.69
CA SER A 143 12.99 -24.00 40.52
C SER A 143 11.79 -24.55 39.73
N PRO A 144 11.03 -25.54 40.22
CA PRO A 144 9.79 -25.99 39.56
C PRO A 144 8.75 -24.87 39.32
N THR A 145 8.90 -23.74 40.02
CA THR A 145 7.97 -22.61 39.94
C THR A 145 8.55 -21.34 39.32
N VAL A 146 9.88 -21.30 39.08
CA VAL A 146 10.56 -20.09 38.57
C VAL A 146 11.36 -20.41 37.31
N LEU A 147 11.01 -19.74 36.23
CA LEU A 147 11.66 -19.81 34.93
C LEU A 147 12.11 -18.43 34.47
N ALA A 148 13.28 -18.33 33.88
CA ALA A 148 13.70 -17.13 33.15
C ALA A 148 14.10 -17.49 31.71
N THR A 149 13.76 -16.57 30.78
CA THR A 149 14.12 -16.67 29.37
C THR A 149 14.77 -15.39 28.91
N THR A 150 16.00 -15.50 28.39
CA THR A 150 16.72 -14.42 27.72
C THR A 150 16.71 -14.67 26.23
N ARG A 151 16.32 -13.67 25.44
CA ARG A 151 16.31 -13.77 23.98
C ARG A 151 17.07 -12.62 23.37
N GLY A 152 17.95 -12.92 22.44
CA GLY A 152 18.59 -11.95 21.55
C GLY A 152 18.30 -12.33 20.10
N SER A 153 17.88 -11.36 19.28
CA SER A 153 17.74 -11.58 17.87
C SER A 153 18.30 -10.43 17.03
N TRP A 154 18.79 -10.79 15.87
CA TRP A 154 19.21 -9.87 14.82
C TRP A 154 18.53 -10.28 13.53
N THR A 155 17.84 -9.30 12.90
CA THR A 155 17.18 -9.48 11.62
C THR A 155 17.67 -8.40 10.66
N LYS A 156 18.14 -8.80 9.48
CA LYS A 156 18.44 -7.92 8.36
C LYS A 156 17.47 -8.22 7.23
N PHE A 157 16.84 -7.17 6.71
CA PHE A 157 15.99 -7.22 5.54
C PHE A 157 16.56 -6.31 4.46
N VAL A 158 16.72 -6.83 3.25
CA VAL A 158 17.17 -6.07 2.08
C VAL A 158 16.16 -6.30 0.97
N TYR A 159 15.63 -5.23 0.44
CA TYR A 159 14.86 -5.23 -0.79
C TYR A 159 15.60 -4.39 -1.82
N ASP A 160 15.84 -4.97 -2.98
CA ASP A 160 16.51 -4.33 -4.10
C ASP A 160 15.63 -4.49 -5.35
N GLU A 161 15.36 -3.37 -6.02
CA GLU A 161 14.61 -3.34 -7.28
C GLU A 161 15.46 -2.60 -8.31
N SER A 162 15.72 -3.24 -9.43
CA SER A 162 16.55 -2.69 -10.49
C SER A 162 15.76 -2.50 -11.79
N ASN A 163 16.42 -2.06 -12.83
CA ASN A 163 15.86 -1.93 -14.17
C ASN A 163 16.57 -2.87 -15.11
N ILE A 164 15.85 -3.45 -16.06
CA ILE A 164 16.45 -4.23 -17.16
C ILE A 164 16.98 -3.35 -18.29
N TYR A 165 16.62 -2.07 -18.27
CA TYR A 165 16.96 -1.11 -19.32
C TYR A 165 17.73 0.08 -18.75
N HIS A 166 18.87 0.40 -19.34
CA HIS A 166 19.87 1.31 -18.77
C HIS A 166 20.29 2.48 -19.69
N LYS A 167 19.48 2.82 -20.68
CA LYS A 167 19.82 3.91 -21.61
C LYS A 167 19.38 5.27 -21.08
N THR A 168 20.30 6.21 -21.09
CA THR A 168 20.11 7.57 -20.57
C THR A 168 19.46 8.51 -21.60
N MET A 169 19.02 9.69 -21.17
CA MET A 169 18.55 10.75 -22.04
C MET A 169 19.62 11.19 -23.07
N THR A 170 20.88 11.28 -22.66
CA THR A 170 21.99 11.65 -23.53
C THR A 170 22.18 10.63 -24.68
N GLU A 171 22.06 9.34 -24.38
CA GLU A 171 22.14 8.28 -25.40
C GLU A 171 20.92 8.25 -26.33
N PHE A 172 19.80 8.85 -25.95
CA PHE A 172 18.68 9.13 -26.85
C PHE A 172 18.86 10.39 -27.68
N GLY A 173 19.91 11.19 -27.42
CA GLY A 173 20.23 12.41 -28.16
C GLY A 173 19.88 13.70 -27.44
N ALA A 174 19.64 13.66 -26.12
CA ALA A 174 19.48 14.88 -25.34
C ALA A 174 20.81 15.60 -25.17
N THR A 175 20.75 16.94 -25.19
CA THR A 175 21.86 17.83 -24.89
C THR A 175 21.66 18.47 -23.53
N ASN A 176 22.74 18.88 -22.87
CA ASN A 176 22.69 19.54 -21.56
C ASN A 176 21.85 18.80 -20.50
N PHE A 177 21.92 17.47 -20.52
CA PHE A 177 21.25 16.61 -19.55
C PHE A 177 22.29 15.81 -18.76
N PRO A 178 22.87 16.38 -17.69
CA PRO A 178 23.87 15.72 -16.88
C PRO A 178 23.23 14.66 -15.98
N ASP A 179 24.08 13.76 -15.52
CA ASP A 179 23.76 12.76 -14.53
C ASP A 179 23.31 13.42 -13.22
N SER A 180 22.28 12.87 -12.59
CA SER A 180 21.78 13.29 -11.27
C SER A 180 22.69 12.91 -10.10
N GLY A 181 23.85 12.27 -10.36
CA GLY A 181 24.74 11.71 -9.35
C GLY A 181 24.31 10.31 -8.88
N GLU A 182 23.48 9.63 -9.65
CA GLU A 182 23.03 8.28 -9.38
C GLU A 182 24.16 7.25 -9.58
N PRO A 183 24.28 6.22 -8.71
CA PRO A 183 25.19 5.12 -8.95
C PRO A 183 24.86 4.38 -10.27
N SER A 184 25.89 3.94 -10.98
CA SER A 184 25.75 3.07 -12.16
C SER A 184 25.03 1.75 -11.78
N PRO A 185 24.16 1.20 -12.64
CA PRO A 185 23.91 1.57 -14.04
C PRO A 185 22.90 2.71 -14.21
N PRO A 186 23.04 3.49 -15.32
CA PRO A 186 22.12 4.59 -15.60
C PRO A 186 20.71 4.08 -15.90
N ARG A 187 19.73 4.99 -15.83
CA ARG A 187 18.30 4.69 -16.04
C ARG A 187 17.73 5.38 -17.26
N PRO A 188 16.71 4.79 -17.88
CA PRO A 188 15.94 5.50 -18.88
C PRO A 188 15.07 6.59 -18.25
N PRO A 189 14.68 7.61 -19.03
CA PRO A 189 13.74 8.61 -18.59
C PRO A 189 12.35 8.05 -18.38
N GLN A 190 11.56 8.69 -17.54
CA GLN A 190 10.12 8.50 -17.49
C GLN A 190 9.44 9.40 -18.51
N ILE A 191 8.76 8.82 -19.48
CA ILE A 191 8.00 9.53 -20.53
C ILE A 191 6.52 9.21 -20.36
N VAL A 192 5.69 10.24 -20.17
CA VAL A 192 4.25 10.12 -19.98
C VAL A 192 3.54 10.94 -21.06
N VAL A 193 2.89 10.26 -22.00
CA VAL A 193 1.99 10.89 -22.98
C VAL A 193 0.56 10.57 -22.54
N ASN A 194 -0.09 11.55 -21.93
CA ASN A 194 -1.39 11.37 -21.27
C ASN A 194 -2.43 10.73 -22.18
N GLY A 195 -3.10 9.68 -21.69
CA GLY A 195 -4.09 8.93 -22.46
C GLY A 195 -3.52 8.08 -23.61
N ARG A 196 -2.20 8.03 -23.80
CA ARG A 196 -1.55 7.31 -24.89
C ARG A 196 -0.64 6.20 -24.35
N PHE A 197 0.52 6.54 -23.83
CA PHE A 197 1.46 5.59 -23.23
C PHE A 197 2.26 6.19 -22.09
N SER A 198 2.80 5.34 -21.27
CA SER A 198 3.76 5.69 -20.23
C SER A 198 4.92 4.69 -20.23
N ALA A 199 6.14 5.23 -20.24
CA ALA A 199 7.37 4.53 -19.97
C ALA A 199 7.83 4.93 -18.58
N SER A 200 7.94 4.00 -17.65
CA SER A 200 8.39 4.28 -16.28
C SER A 200 9.40 3.23 -15.88
N PRO A 201 10.66 3.60 -15.65
CA PRO A 201 11.63 2.67 -15.09
C PRO A 201 11.22 2.27 -13.68
N GLY A 202 11.65 1.10 -13.22
CA GLY A 202 11.52 0.68 -11.84
C GLY A 202 12.31 1.60 -10.90
N LYS A 203 12.00 1.58 -9.63
CA LYS A 203 12.79 2.22 -8.58
C LYS A 203 13.92 1.30 -8.16
N ASP A 204 15.17 1.74 -8.18
CA ASP A 204 16.17 1.09 -7.36
C ASP A 204 15.88 1.46 -5.91
N ARG A 205 15.21 0.59 -5.24
CA ARG A 205 14.97 0.71 -3.81
C ARG A 205 15.89 -0.27 -3.12
N GLN A 206 16.73 0.23 -2.26
CA GLN A 206 17.41 -0.60 -1.30
C GLN A 206 16.85 -0.24 0.07
N ARG A 207 16.11 -1.16 0.66
CA ARG A 207 15.62 -1.01 2.03
C ARG A 207 16.44 -1.96 2.87
N GLN A 208 17.38 -1.41 3.66
CA GLN A 208 18.17 -2.16 4.61
C GLN A 208 17.73 -1.72 6.01
N GLY A 209 17.44 -2.66 6.85
CA GLY A 209 17.15 -2.35 8.23
C GLY A 209 17.62 -3.49 9.12
N PRO A 210 18.72 -3.35 9.90
CA PRO A 210 18.92 -4.27 11.00
C PRO A 210 17.94 -3.92 12.11
N THR A 211 17.18 -4.93 12.54
CA THR A 211 16.45 -4.91 13.81
C THR A 211 17.22 -5.75 14.80
N LEU A 212 17.59 -5.14 15.92
CA LEU A 212 18.13 -5.82 17.09
C LEU A 212 17.05 -5.88 18.15
N ASP A 213 16.82 -7.05 18.70
CA ASP A 213 15.86 -7.27 19.79
C ASP A 213 16.57 -7.99 20.92
N PHE A 214 16.46 -7.46 22.13
CA PHE A 214 16.89 -8.11 23.36
C PHE A 214 15.74 -8.12 24.35
N ALA A 215 15.40 -9.29 24.88
CA ALA A 215 14.32 -9.46 25.84
C ALA A 215 14.73 -10.37 26.99
N GLN A 216 14.28 -10.03 28.19
CA GLN A 216 14.41 -10.81 29.41
C GLN A 216 13.03 -11.01 30.01
N ASP A 217 12.59 -12.25 30.10
CA ASP A 217 11.28 -12.65 30.61
C ASP A 217 11.43 -13.54 31.86
N TRP A 218 10.56 -13.34 32.83
CA TRP A 218 10.45 -14.14 34.04
C TRP A 218 9.04 -14.66 34.20
N VAL A 219 8.93 -15.90 34.67
CA VAL A 219 7.67 -16.53 35.03
C VAL A 219 7.81 -17.10 36.44
N TRP A 220 6.86 -16.78 37.31
CA TRP A 220 6.78 -17.30 38.65
C TRP A 220 5.38 -17.81 38.95
N MET A 221 5.29 -19.10 39.27
CA MET A 221 4.05 -19.74 39.71
C MET A 221 3.97 -19.71 41.25
N ARG A 222 2.95 -19.06 41.81
CA ARG A 222 2.72 -18.96 43.22
C ARG A 222 1.25 -19.22 43.57
N GLY A 223 0.96 -20.43 44.03
CA GLY A 223 -0.42 -20.84 44.30
C GLY A 223 -1.29 -20.75 43.05
N ASN A 224 -2.32 -19.91 43.09
CA ASN A 224 -3.24 -19.71 41.96
C ASN A 224 -2.79 -18.62 40.98
N HIS A 225 -1.61 -18.04 41.18
CA HIS A 225 -1.07 -16.94 40.37
C HIS A 225 0.07 -17.44 39.49
N GLU A 226 0.03 -17.06 38.20
CA GLU A 226 1.15 -17.14 37.28
C GLU A 226 1.60 -15.72 36.96
N LEU A 227 2.63 -15.26 37.67
CA LEU A 227 3.20 -13.93 37.51
C LEU A 227 4.24 -13.95 36.38
N LYS A 228 4.12 -13.01 35.46
CA LYS A 228 5.05 -12.80 34.35
C LYS A 228 5.50 -11.36 34.33
N TRP A 229 6.80 -11.11 34.18
CA TRP A 229 7.33 -9.78 33.99
C TRP A 229 8.56 -9.84 33.10
N GLY A 230 8.86 -8.75 32.47
CA GLY A 230 10.03 -8.69 31.62
C GLY A 230 10.34 -7.29 31.12
N ALA A 231 11.51 -7.21 30.53
CA ALA A 231 12.00 -6.02 29.83
C ALA A 231 12.41 -6.39 28.42
N GLN A 232 12.22 -5.47 27.50
CA GLN A 232 12.60 -5.61 26.10
C GLN A 232 13.19 -4.30 25.62
N VAL A 233 14.21 -4.37 24.77
CA VAL A 233 14.68 -3.23 24.00
C VAL A 233 14.85 -3.65 22.56
N GLN A 234 14.25 -2.87 21.66
CA GLN A 234 14.42 -3.05 20.22
C GLN A 234 15.14 -1.86 19.63
N ARG A 235 16.07 -2.09 18.72
CA ARG A 235 16.62 -1.06 17.84
C ARG A 235 16.18 -1.35 16.42
N HIS A 236 15.43 -0.44 15.85
CA HIS A 236 14.97 -0.51 14.47
C HIS A 236 15.83 0.39 13.61
N GLY A 237 16.48 -0.16 12.59
CA GLY A 237 17.22 0.59 11.58
C GLY A 237 16.46 0.57 10.26
N TYR A 238 16.66 1.60 9.46
CA TYR A 238 16.09 1.71 8.12
C TYR A 238 17.02 2.53 7.23
N SER A 239 17.18 2.08 5.98
CA SER A 239 17.87 2.83 4.94
C SER A 239 17.13 2.66 3.62
N SER A 240 16.97 3.74 2.89
CA SER A 240 16.31 3.72 1.57
C SER A 240 17.02 4.68 0.63
N SER A 241 17.29 4.22 -0.58
CA SER A 241 17.66 5.09 -1.70
C SER A 241 16.38 5.51 -2.44
N ASN A 242 16.30 6.76 -2.84
CA ASN A 242 15.24 7.30 -3.67
C ASN A 242 15.85 8.00 -4.89
N ASN A 243 15.51 7.46 -6.05
CA ASN A 243 15.99 7.93 -7.34
C ASN A 243 14.84 8.14 -8.33
N SER A 244 13.62 8.29 -7.82
CA SER A 244 12.44 8.61 -8.62
C SER A 244 12.68 9.91 -9.40
N ALA A 245 12.49 9.84 -10.72
CA ALA A 245 12.76 10.93 -11.67
C ALA A 245 14.23 11.43 -11.72
N SER A 246 15.21 10.68 -11.21
CA SER A 246 16.63 11.06 -11.34
C SER A 246 17.07 11.21 -12.80
N SER A 247 16.60 10.34 -13.68
CA SER A 247 16.83 10.39 -15.12
C SER A 247 15.82 11.25 -15.90
N GLY A 248 15.06 12.08 -15.20
CA GLY A 248 14.05 12.95 -15.78
C GLY A 248 12.67 12.30 -15.96
N ARG A 249 11.64 13.04 -15.63
CA ARG A 249 10.23 12.73 -15.93
C ARG A 249 9.64 13.79 -16.83
N PHE A 250 9.11 13.39 -17.98
CA PHE A 250 8.60 14.27 -19.03
C PHE A 250 7.12 13.97 -19.26
N VAL A 251 6.28 14.99 -19.20
CA VAL A 251 4.82 14.89 -19.38
C VAL A 251 4.37 15.66 -20.61
N PHE A 252 3.50 15.02 -21.42
CA PHE A 252 2.88 15.57 -22.62
C PHE A 252 1.37 15.42 -22.53
N ASP A 253 0.62 16.49 -22.64
CA ASP A 253 -0.84 16.51 -22.42
C ASP A 253 -1.64 17.23 -23.49
N GLY A 254 -0.99 17.65 -24.57
CA GLY A 254 -1.63 18.37 -25.68
C GLY A 254 -1.74 19.89 -25.46
N THR A 255 -1.15 20.43 -24.42
CA THR A 255 -1.21 21.87 -24.10
C THR A 255 -0.74 22.75 -25.26
N PHE A 256 0.28 22.34 -25.99
CA PHE A 256 0.89 23.17 -27.04
C PHE A 256 0.26 22.96 -28.41
N SER A 257 0.04 21.71 -28.82
CA SER A 257 -0.48 21.41 -30.14
C SER A 257 -1.93 20.94 -30.14
N ARG A 258 -2.62 20.94 -28.98
CA ARG A 258 -3.95 20.36 -28.75
C ARG A 258 -4.01 18.84 -28.96
N ASN A 259 -2.85 18.20 -29.14
CA ASN A 259 -2.74 16.76 -29.35
C ASN A 259 -1.51 16.21 -28.61
N ASN A 260 -1.73 15.28 -27.70
CA ASN A 260 -0.70 14.75 -26.78
C ASN A 260 0.46 14.07 -27.54
N MET A 261 0.13 13.32 -28.59
CA MET A 261 1.13 12.64 -29.42
C MET A 261 1.96 13.61 -30.27
N ALA A 262 1.31 14.66 -30.79
CA ALA A 262 2.01 15.71 -31.51
C ALA A 262 2.95 16.50 -30.57
N ASP A 263 2.52 16.82 -29.36
CA ASP A 263 3.40 17.43 -28.36
C ASP A 263 4.63 16.56 -28.09
N TYR A 264 4.44 15.24 -27.94
CA TYR A 264 5.56 14.30 -27.74
C TYR A 264 6.52 14.28 -28.93
N LEU A 265 6.02 14.14 -30.15
CA LEU A 265 6.87 14.09 -31.36
C LEU A 265 7.58 15.42 -31.60
N LEU A 266 6.95 16.55 -31.28
CA LEU A 266 7.55 17.88 -31.36
C LEU A 266 8.46 18.21 -30.16
N GLY A 267 8.57 17.31 -29.18
CA GLY A 267 9.35 17.53 -27.96
C GLY A 267 8.81 18.64 -27.04
N ARG A 268 7.49 18.97 -27.08
CA ARG A 268 6.89 20.07 -26.32
C ARG A 268 6.42 19.60 -24.95
N VAL A 269 7.31 19.71 -23.97
CA VAL A 269 7.12 19.20 -22.62
C VAL A 269 6.32 20.18 -21.76
N VAL A 270 5.16 19.75 -21.25
CA VAL A 270 4.35 20.58 -20.34
C VAL A 270 4.88 20.59 -18.91
N SER A 271 5.45 19.49 -18.45
CA SER A 271 6.09 19.38 -17.14
C SER A 271 7.31 18.48 -17.23
N PHE A 272 8.43 18.99 -16.81
CA PHE A 272 9.69 18.28 -16.63
C PHE A 272 10.06 18.27 -15.15
N THR A 273 10.42 17.10 -14.61
CA THR A 273 10.91 16.95 -13.24
C THR A 273 12.21 16.16 -13.25
N GLN A 274 13.23 16.64 -12.54
CA GLN A 274 14.44 15.89 -12.25
C GLN A 274 14.78 15.99 -10.77
N ASN A 275 15.13 14.84 -10.16
CA ASN A 275 15.52 14.77 -8.75
C ASN A 275 16.98 14.37 -8.63
N SER A 276 17.64 14.87 -7.59
CA SER A 276 18.94 14.30 -7.18
C SER A 276 18.72 12.90 -6.58
N TYR A 277 19.73 12.06 -6.71
CA TYR A 277 19.79 10.82 -5.95
C TYR A 277 19.92 11.11 -4.46
N ALA A 278 19.08 10.47 -3.64
CA ALA A 278 19.08 10.66 -2.20
C ALA A 278 19.05 9.31 -1.46
N ILE A 279 19.88 9.20 -0.42
CA ILE A 279 19.81 8.08 0.53
C ILE A 279 19.42 8.68 1.88
N THR A 280 18.39 8.11 2.48
CA THR A 280 18.00 8.39 3.87
C THR A 280 18.23 7.13 4.69
N ALA A 281 18.84 7.27 5.86
CA ALA A 281 19.12 6.19 6.79
C ALA A 281 18.94 6.67 8.23
N GLY A 282 18.35 5.84 9.07
CA GLY A 282 18.15 6.23 10.46
C GLY A 282 17.75 5.07 11.34
N ASN A 283 17.60 5.36 12.62
CA ASN A 283 17.22 4.37 13.61
C ASN A 283 16.43 4.98 14.77
N TYR A 284 15.71 4.13 15.51
CA TYR A 284 15.09 4.46 16.78
C TYR A 284 15.15 3.27 17.73
N TYR A 285 14.91 3.54 19.01
CA TYR A 285 14.86 2.53 20.06
C TYR A 285 13.47 2.45 20.68
N LEU A 286 13.10 1.24 21.07
CA LEU A 286 11.84 0.93 21.71
C LEU A 286 12.10 0.09 22.97
N PRO A 287 12.45 0.70 24.11
CA PRO A 287 12.44 0.00 25.39
C PRO A 287 11.01 -0.17 25.89
N GLY A 288 10.76 -1.32 26.51
CA GLY A 288 9.47 -1.65 27.10
C GLY A 288 9.60 -2.55 28.31
N PHE A 289 8.67 -2.40 29.25
CA PHE A 289 8.55 -3.22 30.45
C PHE A 289 7.12 -3.72 30.56
N TYR A 290 6.93 -4.90 31.09
CA TYR A 290 5.61 -5.42 31.35
C TYR A 290 5.55 -6.24 32.64
N PHE A 291 4.34 -6.27 33.20
CA PHE A 291 3.96 -7.15 34.31
C PHE A 291 2.58 -7.74 34.00
N GLN A 292 2.39 -9.02 34.26
CA GLN A 292 1.13 -9.72 34.05
C GLN A 292 0.91 -10.77 35.13
N ASP A 293 -0.35 -10.89 35.58
CA ASP A 293 -0.82 -11.97 36.44
C ASP A 293 -1.95 -12.74 35.77
N ASN A 294 -1.76 -14.05 35.62
CA ASN A 294 -2.81 -14.97 35.24
C ASN A 294 -3.33 -15.63 36.53
N TRP A 295 -4.35 -15.02 37.10
CA TRP A 295 -4.89 -15.41 38.39
C TRP A 295 -6.10 -16.35 38.25
N LYS A 296 -5.98 -17.57 38.75
CA LYS A 296 -7.09 -18.52 38.94
C LYS A 296 -7.86 -18.11 40.17
N ALA A 297 -8.72 -17.07 40.09
CA ALA A 297 -9.45 -16.52 41.23
C ALA A 297 -10.39 -17.53 41.84
N SER A 298 -10.92 -18.46 41.09
CA SER A 298 -11.66 -19.63 41.54
C SER A 298 -11.51 -20.81 40.54
N ARG A 299 -12.12 -21.96 40.87
CA ARG A 299 -12.18 -23.10 39.93
C ARG A 299 -12.89 -22.77 38.63
N ARG A 300 -13.72 -21.72 38.61
CA ARG A 300 -14.56 -21.32 37.48
C ARG A 300 -14.12 -20.00 36.84
N LEU A 301 -13.30 -19.20 37.50
CA LEU A 301 -12.93 -17.86 37.07
C LEU A 301 -11.42 -17.70 37.01
N THR A 302 -10.95 -17.38 35.83
CA THR A 302 -9.56 -16.93 35.60
C THR A 302 -9.58 -15.45 35.21
N LEU A 303 -8.73 -14.65 35.83
CA LEU A 303 -8.48 -13.25 35.51
C LEU A 303 -7.07 -13.13 34.91
N ASN A 304 -6.97 -12.34 33.85
CA ASN A 304 -5.68 -11.98 33.23
C ASN A 304 -5.52 -10.48 33.38
N LEU A 305 -4.57 -10.06 34.21
CA LEU A 305 -4.32 -8.66 34.53
C LEU A 305 -2.89 -8.31 34.11
N GLY A 306 -2.73 -7.29 33.30
CA GLY A 306 -1.41 -6.93 32.80
C GLY A 306 -1.26 -5.45 32.55
N LEU A 307 -0.03 -4.99 32.59
CA LEU A 307 0.37 -3.65 32.24
C LEU A 307 1.66 -3.70 31.43
N ARG A 308 1.71 -2.95 30.34
CA ARG A 308 2.93 -2.75 29.54
C ARG A 308 3.20 -1.26 29.44
N TRP A 309 4.45 -0.87 29.66
CA TRP A 309 4.93 0.47 29.43
C TRP A 309 5.99 0.46 28.34
N GLU A 310 5.85 1.35 27.36
CA GLU A 310 6.74 1.48 26.21
C GLU A 310 7.17 2.93 26.02
N VAL A 311 8.41 3.11 25.60
CA VAL A 311 8.96 4.43 25.28
C VAL A 311 9.36 4.42 23.80
N TYR A 312 8.76 5.30 23.03
CA TYR A 312 9.14 5.50 21.63
C TYR A 312 10.15 6.64 21.55
N THR A 313 11.42 6.30 21.22
CA THR A 313 12.40 7.33 20.94
C THR A 313 12.16 7.88 19.53
N PRO A 314 12.50 9.14 19.26
CA PRO A 314 12.39 9.68 17.92
C PRO A 314 13.31 8.96 16.93
N TRP A 315 12.90 8.89 15.68
CA TRP A 315 13.77 8.53 14.58
C TRP A 315 14.92 9.53 14.49
N ARG A 316 16.13 9.04 14.40
CA ARG A 316 17.33 9.84 14.17
C ARG A 316 17.93 9.45 12.83
N GLU A 317 18.01 10.38 11.91
CA GLU A 317 18.64 10.18 10.61
C GLU A 317 20.16 10.32 10.73
N ASP A 318 20.90 9.38 10.14
CA ASP A 318 22.34 9.22 10.39
C ASP A 318 23.21 10.35 9.82
N ARG A 319 22.69 11.09 8.81
CA ARG A 319 23.38 12.18 8.12
C ARG A 319 22.84 13.58 8.47
N GLY A 320 21.85 13.66 9.36
CA GLY A 320 21.24 14.94 9.75
C GLY A 320 20.35 15.58 8.67
N GLN A 321 19.89 14.82 7.66
CA GLN A 321 19.16 15.35 6.50
C GLN A 321 17.69 15.69 6.79
N MET A 322 17.19 15.31 7.96
CA MET A 322 15.81 15.58 8.29
C MET A 322 15.58 17.04 8.56
N ALA A 323 14.47 17.54 8.02
CA ALA A 323 13.96 18.88 8.33
C ALA A 323 12.53 18.78 8.86
N MET A 324 12.09 19.86 9.53
CA MET A 324 10.72 20.04 9.98
C MET A 324 10.31 21.50 9.78
N PHE A 325 9.00 21.73 9.76
CA PHE A 325 8.48 23.08 9.74
C PHE A 325 8.19 23.57 11.16
N ALA A 326 8.89 24.62 11.58
CA ALA A 326 8.74 25.28 12.87
C ALA A 326 8.47 26.78 12.62
N GLN A 327 7.21 27.19 12.68
CA GLN A 327 6.79 28.54 12.30
C GLN A 327 7.57 29.63 13.08
N GLY A 328 8.14 30.57 12.33
CA GLY A 328 8.88 31.71 12.92
C GLY A 328 10.27 31.40 13.44
N VAL A 329 10.79 30.18 13.26
CA VAL A 329 12.12 29.78 13.70
C VAL A 329 13.11 29.80 12.54
N GLN A 330 14.28 30.43 12.71
CA GLN A 330 15.37 30.41 11.75
C GLN A 330 16.37 29.30 12.06
N SER A 331 16.74 28.52 11.05
CA SER A 331 17.81 27.52 11.19
C SER A 331 19.13 28.17 11.56
N LYS A 332 19.83 27.58 12.53
CA LYS A 332 21.22 27.93 12.86
C LYS A 332 22.21 27.10 12.05
N THR A 333 21.85 25.90 11.68
CA THR A 333 22.68 25.00 10.86
C THR A 333 22.80 25.52 9.43
N PHE A 334 21.69 26.01 8.87
CA PHE A 334 21.64 26.63 7.55
C PHE A 334 21.01 28.01 7.65
N PRO A 335 21.80 29.07 7.94
CA PRO A 335 21.26 30.43 8.10
C PRO A 335 20.55 30.99 6.85
N THR A 336 20.86 30.44 5.67
CA THR A 336 20.21 30.75 4.40
C THR A 336 18.90 30.02 4.15
N ALA A 337 18.55 29.05 5.03
CA ALA A 337 17.29 28.35 4.92
C ALA A 337 16.10 29.31 5.14
N PRO A 338 14.96 29.09 4.49
CA PRO A 338 13.77 29.89 4.71
C PRO A 338 13.31 29.83 6.16
N LEU A 339 12.77 30.97 6.63
CA LEU A 339 12.18 31.07 7.97
C LEU A 339 11.11 29.99 8.14
N GLY A 340 11.21 29.18 9.19
CA GLY A 340 10.34 28.04 9.44
C GLY A 340 10.96 26.68 9.07
N MET A 341 12.01 26.61 8.29
CA MET A 341 12.67 25.35 7.97
C MET A 341 13.85 25.14 8.89
N ILE A 342 13.75 24.16 9.80
CA ILE A 342 14.82 23.77 10.73
C ILE A 342 15.23 22.33 10.49
N TYR A 343 16.48 21.99 10.85
CA TYR A 343 17.10 20.70 10.57
C TYR A 343 17.42 19.95 11.86
N GLN A 344 17.69 18.65 11.75
CA GLN A 344 17.96 17.75 12.87
C GLN A 344 19.09 18.25 13.79
N SER A 345 20.05 18.98 13.27
CA SER A 345 21.16 19.58 14.01
C SER A 345 20.81 20.93 14.67
N ASP A 346 19.66 21.52 14.36
CA ASP A 346 19.27 22.80 14.95
C ASP A 346 18.85 22.65 16.42
N PRO A 347 19.16 23.63 17.27
CA PRO A 347 18.58 23.70 18.60
C PRO A 347 17.04 23.80 18.51
N GLY A 348 16.36 22.98 19.30
CA GLY A 348 14.90 22.93 19.29
C GLY A 348 14.31 21.98 18.26
N TYR A 349 15.12 21.40 17.37
CA TYR A 349 14.67 20.26 16.59
C TYR A 349 14.42 19.08 17.54
N SER A 350 13.20 18.73 17.75
CA SER A 350 12.85 17.60 18.61
C SER A 350 11.54 16.98 18.15
N TYR A 351 11.58 15.68 17.91
CA TYR A 351 10.35 14.91 17.74
C TYR A 351 9.59 14.68 19.04
N GLY A 352 10.23 15.02 20.18
CA GLY A 352 9.77 14.63 21.50
C GLY A 352 9.90 13.12 21.72
N TYR A 353 10.01 12.75 22.97
CA TYR A 353 9.81 11.37 23.41
C TYR A 353 8.31 11.19 23.70
N ASP A 354 7.73 10.10 23.23
CA ASP A 354 6.48 9.65 23.81
C ASP A 354 6.80 8.55 24.84
N SER A 355 6.89 8.95 26.11
CA SER A 355 7.27 8.09 27.21
C SER A 355 6.09 7.61 28.05
N VAL A 356 4.88 8.10 27.77
CA VAL A 356 3.69 7.80 28.58
C VAL A 356 2.77 6.82 27.84
N ASN A 357 3.35 5.71 27.33
CA ASN A 357 2.58 4.71 26.62
C ASN A 357 2.31 3.52 27.52
N ILE A 358 1.24 3.65 28.32
CA ILE A 358 0.81 2.63 29.28
C ILE A 358 -0.32 1.82 28.67
N GLY A 359 -0.05 0.54 28.40
CA GLY A 359 -0.96 -0.43 27.79
C GLY A 359 -1.55 -1.40 28.82
N PRO A 360 -2.70 -1.11 29.44
CA PRO A 360 -3.40 -2.06 30.28
C PRO A 360 -3.94 -3.23 29.46
N ARG A 361 -3.96 -4.41 30.07
CA ARG A 361 -4.54 -5.64 29.54
C ARG A 361 -5.35 -6.30 30.66
N ILE A 362 -6.65 -6.36 30.46
CA ILE A 362 -7.59 -6.93 31.42
C ILE A 362 -8.41 -7.97 30.68
N GLY A 363 -8.46 -9.18 31.22
CA GLY A 363 -9.25 -10.26 30.63
C GLY A 363 -9.82 -11.16 31.70
N PHE A 364 -10.88 -11.85 31.36
CA PHE A 364 -11.46 -12.90 32.18
C PHE A 364 -11.98 -14.06 31.34
N ALA A 365 -11.96 -15.24 31.94
CA ALA A 365 -12.62 -16.43 31.43
C ALA A 365 -13.41 -17.08 32.57
N TRP A 366 -14.72 -17.23 32.36
CA TRP A 366 -15.65 -17.73 33.37
C TRP A 366 -16.42 -18.93 32.85
N ASP A 367 -16.28 -20.06 33.52
CA ASP A 367 -17.14 -21.22 33.35
C ASP A 367 -18.44 -20.98 34.15
N LEU A 368 -19.50 -20.54 33.48
CA LEU A 368 -20.74 -20.03 34.09
C LEU A 368 -21.38 -21.04 35.01
N PHE A 369 -21.48 -22.31 34.59
CA PHE A 369 -22.15 -23.34 35.34
C PHE A 369 -21.19 -24.33 36.05
N GLY A 370 -19.90 -24.27 35.71
CA GLY A 370 -18.87 -25.12 36.27
C GLY A 370 -18.85 -26.55 35.67
N ASP A 371 -19.57 -26.75 34.56
CA ASP A 371 -19.61 -28.03 33.84
C ASP A 371 -18.74 -28.04 32.58
N GLY A 372 -17.99 -26.96 32.32
CA GLY A 372 -17.12 -26.80 31.16
C GLY A 372 -17.85 -26.59 29.83
N LYS A 373 -19.20 -26.50 29.83
CA LYS A 373 -19.97 -26.39 28.58
C LYS A 373 -20.21 -24.94 28.17
N THR A 374 -20.40 -24.03 29.15
CA THR A 374 -20.66 -22.62 28.87
C THR A 374 -19.54 -21.76 29.40
N SER A 375 -18.80 -21.12 28.51
CA SER A 375 -17.71 -20.20 28.85
C SER A 375 -18.05 -18.79 28.40
N ILE A 376 -17.94 -17.82 29.32
CA ILE A 376 -18.01 -16.39 29.04
C ILE A 376 -16.61 -15.83 29.14
N ARG A 377 -16.18 -15.10 28.12
CA ARG A 377 -14.85 -14.48 28.08
C ARG A 377 -14.99 -13.03 27.69
N GLY A 378 -14.15 -12.20 28.28
CA GLY A 378 -14.07 -10.79 27.92
C GLY A 378 -12.65 -10.29 28.07
N GLY A 379 -12.34 -9.25 27.31
CA GLY A 379 -11.03 -8.63 27.38
C GLY A 379 -11.05 -7.18 26.90
N TYR A 380 -10.16 -6.40 27.51
CA TYR A 380 -9.80 -5.06 27.08
C TYR A 380 -8.28 -4.94 27.06
N ALA A 381 -7.72 -4.37 25.99
CA ALA A 381 -6.30 -4.13 25.89
C ALA A 381 -6.03 -2.82 25.13
N VAL A 382 -4.98 -2.12 25.55
CA VAL A 382 -4.40 -1.01 24.80
C VAL A 382 -3.04 -1.46 24.29
N SER A 383 -2.84 -1.29 22.97
CA SER A 383 -1.58 -1.58 22.30
C SER A 383 -1.13 -0.33 21.56
N TYR A 384 0.14 0.02 21.71
CA TYR A 384 0.76 1.14 21.02
C TYR A 384 1.50 0.67 19.77
N ASP A 385 1.65 1.55 18.80
CA ASP A 385 2.38 1.29 17.56
C ASP A 385 3.44 2.35 17.32
N GLY A 386 4.57 1.92 16.78
CA GLY A 386 5.67 2.79 16.40
C GLY A 386 5.40 3.55 15.11
N ILE A 387 6.20 4.57 14.89
CA ILE A 387 6.13 5.33 13.64
C ILE A 387 6.87 4.57 12.55
N HIS A 388 6.22 4.37 11.43
CA HIS A 388 6.85 3.86 10.24
C HIS A 388 7.91 4.85 9.71
N SER A 389 9.06 4.35 9.29
CA SER A 389 10.20 5.18 8.81
C SER A 389 9.86 6.11 7.65
N GLU A 390 8.94 5.72 6.78
CA GLU A 390 8.52 6.52 5.62
C GLU A 390 7.80 7.82 6.00
N TYR A 391 7.23 7.90 7.20
CA TYR A 391 6.63 9.15 7.70
C TYR A 391 7.68 10.15 8.16
N MET A 392 8.87 9.65 8.51
CA MET A 392 9.86 10.41 9.25
C MET A 392 11.08 10.72 8.39
N LEU A 393 11.56 9.75 7.62
CA LEU A 393 12.79 9.88 6.86
C LEU A 393 12.48 10.43 5.46
N SER A 394 12.76 11.71 5.24
CA SER A 394 12.70 12.33 3.93
C SER A 394 13.93 13.21 3.68
N GLY A 395 14.47 13.13 2.47
CA GLY A 395 15.53 14.04 2.06
C GLY A 395 14.96 15.44 1.82
N ASN A 396 15.63 16.44 2.36
CA ASN A 396 15.27 17.85 2.21
C ASN A 396 16.42 18.63 1.62
N GLN A 397 16.14 19.79 1.01
CA GLN A 397 17.19 20.73 0.67
C GLN A 397 17.92 21.18 1.95
N PRO A 398 19.26 21.37 1.93
CA PRO A 398 20.16 21.26 0.76
C PRO A 398 20.66 19.83 0.49
N PHE A 399 20.20 18.79 1.16
CA PHE A 399 20.70 17.42 1.00
C PHE A 399 20.12 16.69 -0.22
N SER A 400 18.98 17.13 -0.70
CA SER A 400 18.37 16.67 -1.94
C SER A 400 17.78 17.84 -2.71
N LEU A 401 17.72 17.72 -4.02
CA LEU A 401 17.15 18.72 -4.91
C LEU A 401 16.08 18.05 -5.79
N SER A 402 14.95 18.73 -5.91
CA SER A 402 13.89 18.40 -6.88
C SER A 402 13.63 19.62 -7.75
N VAL A 403 13.90 19.51 -9.03
CA VAL A 403 13.63 20.55 -10.01
C VAL A 403 12.34 20.20 -10.75
N GLU A 404 11.38 21.12 -10.78
CA GLU A 404 10.21 21.04 -11.62
C GLU A 404 10.14 22.27 -12.52
N ILE A 405 10.12 22.06 -13.84
CA ILE A 405 10.03 23.11 -14.84
C ILE A 405 8.76 22.88 -15.64
N ARG A 406 7.84 23.84 -15.56
CA ARG A 406 6.62 23.88 -16.40
C ARG A 406 6.94 24.57 -17.70
N ASN A 407 6.41 24.03 -18.81
CA ASN A 407 6.72 24.51 -20.16
C ASN A 407 8.24 24.61 -20.37
N SER A 408 8.95 23.52 -20.06
CA SER A 408 10.41 23.45 -20.16
C SER A 408 10.92 23.66 -21.60
N GLY A 409 12.21 23.64 -21.79
CA GLY A 409 12.82 23.48 -23.09
C GLY A 409 12.33 22.20 -23.80
N PRO A 410 12.74 21.95 -25.04
CA PRO A 410 12.35 20.74 -25.77
C PRO A 410 12.83 19.49 -25.05
N LEU A 411 12.20 18.34 -25.33
CA LEU A 411 12.56 17.03 -24.75
C LEU A 411 14.06 16.77 -24.88
N SER A 412 14.67 17.17 -26.00
CA SER A 412 16.11 17.03 -26.26
C SER A 412 17.01 18.03 -25.49
N ASN A 413 16.44 19.09 -24.92
CA ASN A 413 17.15 20.05 -24.07
C ASN A 413 16.22 20.70 -23.05
N PRO A 414 15.81 19.99 -21.99
CA PRO A 414 14.81 20.50 -21.05
C PRO A 414 15.30 21.73 -20.23
N TYR A 415 16.62 21.92 -20.13
CA TYR A 415 17.24 23.07 -19.44
C TYR A 415 17.62 24.24 -20.38
N LEU A 416 17.03 24.31 -21.60
CA LEU A 416 17.40 25.30 -22.60
C LEU A 416 17.39 26.75 -22.07
N ASN A 417 16.40 27.08 -21.22
CA ASN A 417 16.17 28.45 -20.74
C ASN A 417 16.50 28.64 -19.25
N VAL A 418 17.03 27.62 -18.59
CA VAL A 418 17.37 27.64 -17.17
C VAL A 418 18.69 26.97 -16.92
N LYS A 419 19.39 27.42 -15.85
CA LYS A 419 20.65 26.79 -15.46
C LYS A 419 20.36 25.40 -14.97
N ASN A 420 21.07 24.41 -15.53
CA ASN A 420 21.05 23.04 -15.02
C ASN A 420 21.79 22.94 -13.69
N PRO A 421 21.13 22.51 -12.57
CA PRO A 421 21.78 22.39 -11.27
C PRO A 421 22.51 21.04 -11.05
N PHE A 422 22.42 20.10 -12.00
CA PHE A 422 23.02 18.78 -11.86
C PHE A 422 24.40 18.68 -12.53
N PRO A 423 25.31 17.81 -12.01
CA PRO A 423 25.16 16.98 -10.81
C PRO A 423 25.08 17.83 -9.54
N TYR A 424 24.10 17.57 -8.70
CA TYR A 424 23.88 18.33 -7.48
C TYR A 424 24.83 17.88 -6.37
N LYS A 425 25.56 18.85 -5.78
CA LYS A 425 26.45 18.62 -4.64
C LYS A 425 25.99 19.48 -3.47
N VAL A 426 25.90 18.84 -2.30
CA VAL A 426 25.59 19.55 -1.05
C VAL A 426 26.81 20.32 -0.60
N ASP A 427 26.67 21.64 -0.41
CA ASP A 427 27.64 22.52 0.21
C ASP A 427 26.99 23.18 1.44
N PRO A 428 27.19 22.64 2.66
CA PRO A 428 26.55 23.17 3.86
C PRO A 428 26.95 24.61 4.19
N ALA A 429 28.18 25.01 3.83
CA ALA A 429 28.66 26.35 4.12
C ALA A 429 28.02 27.44 3.23
N ASN A 430 27.66 27.07 2.02
CA ASN A 430 27.08 27.98 1.02
C ASN A 430 25.74 27.47 0.50
N ALA A 431 24.97 26.75 1.34
CA ALA A 431 23.72 26.17 0.94
C ALA A 431 22.75 27.22 0.40
N LYS A 432 22.48 27.15 -0.89
CA LYS A 432 21.44 27.95 -1.54
C LYS A 432 20.23 27.04 -1.76
N LEU A 433 19.13 27.42 -1.16
CA LEU A 433 17.87 26.71 -1.35
C LEU A 433 17.11 27.34 -2.51
N ASP A 434 16.63 26.50 -3.43
CA ASP A 434 15.77 26.95 -4.51
C ASP A 434 14.36 27.26 -3.97
N LEU A 435 13.87 28.46 -4.25
CA LEU A 435 12.55 28.93 -3.83
C LEU A 435 11.57 28.99 -5.02
N PRO A 436 10.32 28.65 -4.80
CA PRO A 436 9.71 28.16 -3.56
C PRO A 436 10.15 26.73 -3.24
N THR A 437 10.41 26.47 -1.96
CA THR A 437 10.79 25.13 -1.48
C THR A 437 9.63 24.38 -0.85
N SER A 438 9.86 23.12 -0.52
CA SER A 438 8.96 22.30 0.29
C SER A 438 9.74 21.71 1.48
N VAL A 439 9.02 21.37 2.54
CA VAL A 439 9.57 20.66 3.70
C VAL A 439 8.94 19.28 3.73
N GLY A 440 9.74 18.24 3.54
CA GLY A 440 9.31 16.87 3.77
C GLY A 440 9.51 16.50 5.23
N GLY A 441 8.52 15.87 5.85
CA GLY A 441 8.63 15.44 7.24
C GLY A 441 7.36 15.73 8.04
N HIS A 442 7.50 16.40 9.18
CA HIS A 442 6.39 16.65 10.10
C HIS A 442 6.46 18.07 10.65
N LEU A 443 5.34 18.48 11.26
CA LEU A 443 5.26 19.72 12.01
C LEU A 443 6.09 19.63 13.29
N PHE A 444 6.54 20.77 13.76
CA PHE A 444 7.05 20.94 15.11
C PHE A 444 5.89 20.70 16.10
N SER A 445 5.62 19.44 16.35
CA SER A 445 4.62 18.98 17.32
C SER A 445 5.19 17.76 18.04
N PRO A 446 4.98 17.61 19.34
CA PRO A 446 5.43 16.41 20.03
C PRO A 446 4.85 15.18 19.38
N PHE A 447 5.71 14.22 19.08
CA PHE A 447 5.30 12.91 18.62
C PHE A 447 4.39 12.25 19.67
N GLN A 448 3.33 11.64 19.22
CA GLN A 448 2.44 10.83 20.03
C GLN A 448 2.25 9.47 19.39
N ALA A 449 2.55 8.41 20.14
CA ALA A 449 2.38 7.07 19.61
C ALA A 449 0.91 6.77 19.29
N ALA A 450 0.67 6.24 18.11
CA ALA A 450 -0.63 5.70 17.76
C ALA A 450 -0.98 4.55 18.71
N TYR A 451 -2.26 4.38 19.05
CA TYR A 451 -2.68 3.26 19.85
C TYR A 451 -4.04 2.71 19.44
N ILE A 452 -4.23 1.44 19.72
CA ILE A 452 -5.48 0.73 19.47
C ILE A 452 -6.02 0.20 20.80
N GLN A 453 -7.28 0.51 21.07
CA GLN A 453 -8.05 -0.10 22.15
C GLN A 453 -8.80 -1.29 21.58
N ASN A 454 -8.53 -2.47 22.09
CA ASN A 454 -9.18 -3.71 21.71
C ASN A 454 -10.17 -4.12 22.80
N VAL A 455 -11.39 -4.38 22.39
CA VAL A 455 -12.46 -4.87 23.26
C VAL A 455 -12.97 -6.18 22.69
N SER A 456 -13.15 -7.17 23.53
CA SER A 456 -13.80 -8.43 23.11
C SER A 456 -14.72 -8.96 24.21
N PHE A 457 -15.82 -9.55 23.78
CA PHE A 457 -16.74 -10.28 24.65
C PHE A 457 -17.29 -11.48 23.90
N THR A 458 -17.24 -12.67 24.50
CA THR A 458 -17.56 -13.91 23.81
C THR A 458 -18.32 -14.84 24.75
N ILE A 459 -19.38 -15.42 24.24
CA ILE A 459 -20.12 -16.52 24.90
C ILE A 459 -19.94 -17.77 24.02
N GLN A 460 -19.40 -18.81 24.59
CA GLN A 460 -19.16 -20.11 23.94
C GLN A 460 -19.98 -21.18 24.62
N LEU A 461 -20.68 -21.99 23.83
CA LEU A 461 -21.52 -23.08 24.29
C LEU A 461 -21.14 -24.40 23.60
N HIS A 462 -20.78 -25.40 24.36
CA HIS A 462 -20.70 -26.80 23.90
C HIS A 462 -22.10 -27.42 23.93
N ILE A 463 -22.75 -27.51 22.76
CA ILE A 463 -24.11 -28.06 22.63
C ILE A 463 -24.05 -29.57 22.82
N THR A 464 -23.03 -30.22 22.25
CA THR A 464 -22.73 -31.64 22.44
C THR A 464 -21.21 -31.81 22.50
N SER A 465 -20.73 -33.03 22.74
CA SER A 465 -19.29 -33.33 22.69
C SER A 465 -18.61 -32.98 21.34
N SER A 466 -19.38 -32.90 20.25
CA SER A 466 -18.85 -32.60 18.91
C SER A 466 -19.31 -31.26 18.35
N TRP A 467 -20.30 -30.58 18.94
CA TRP A 467 -20.82 -29.30 18.48
C TRP A 467 -20.53 -28.19 19.48
N MET A 468 -19.94 -27.10 18.98
CA MET A 468 -19.72 -25.86 19.71
C MET A 468 -20.28 -24.69 18.91
N ALA A 469 -20.97 -23.78 19.59
CA ALA A 469 -21.39 -22.50 19.06
C ALA A 469 -20.79 -21.36 19.88
N GLN A 470 -20.52 -20.25 19.23
CA GLN A 470 -19.98 -19.07 19.86
C GLN A 470 -20.62 -17.83 19.24
N ILE A 471 -20.94 -16.87 20.08
CA ILE A 471 -21.28 -15.49 19.70
C ILE A 471 -20.28 -14.57 20.36
N GLY A 472 -19.75 -13.61 19.61
CA GLY A 472 -18.75 -12.69 20.12
C GLY A 472 -18.91 -11.28 19.56
N TYR A 473 -18.61 -10.31 20.37
CA TYR A 473 -18.41 -8.92 19.97
C TYR A 473 -16.93 -8.60 19.96
N VAL A 474 -16.45 -7.88 18.93
CA VAL A 474 -15.10 -7.35 18.82
C VAL A 474 -15.17 -5.87 18.45
N GLY A 475 -14.50 -5.04 19.23
CA GLY A 475 -14.31 -3.61 18.99
C GLY A 475 -12.82 -3.27 18.89
N ASN A 476 -12.45 -2.49 17.86
CA ASN A 476 -11.13 -1.92 17.72
C ASN A 476 -11.23 -0.42 17.51
N TYR A 477 -10.57 0.36 18.36
CA TYR A 477 -10.64 1.82 18.32
C TYR A 477 -9.23 2.39 18.22
N GLY A 478 -8.82 2.72 16.98
CA GLY A 478 -7.55 3.40 16.71
C GLY A 478 -7.63 4.87 17.09
N ARG A 479 -6.58 5.36 17.72
CA ARG A 479 -6.43 6.74 18.15
C ARG A 479 -5.03 7.24 17.81
N LYS A 480 -4.93 8.54 17.58
CA LYS A 480 -3.66 9.18 17.21
C LYS A 480 -3.00 8.50 16.02
N LEU A 481 -3.80 8.03 15.07
CA LEU A 481 -3.29 7.38 13.88
C LEU A 481 -2.56 8.40 12.99
N PRO A 482 -1.44 8.02 12.36
CA PRO A 482 -0.72 8.91 11.49
C PRO A 482 -1.52 9.21 10.21
N LEU A 483 -1.44 10.46 9.78
CA LEU A 483 -2.02 10.93 8.52
C LEU A 483 -1.09 11.98 7.90
N ARG A 484 -0.95 11.95 6.59
CA ARG A 484 -0.25 13.00 5.84
C ARG A 484 -1.25 14.05 5.35
N VAL A 485 -1.02 15.30 5.70
CA VAL A 485 -1.92 16.44 5.42
C VAL A 485 -1.16 17.52 4.67
N GLU A 486 -1.76 18.09 3.61
CA GLU A 486 -1.23 19.31 2.99
C GLU A 486 -1.31 20.47 3.99
N PHE A 487 -0.15 21.03 4.34
CA PHE A 487 -0.05 22.08 5.36
C PHE A 487 -0.25 23.49 4.79
N ASN A 488 0.11 23.71 3.53
CA ASN A 488 0.10 25.03 2.89
C ASN A 488 -0.84 25.06 1.66
N PRO A 489 -2.16 24.76 1.82
CA PRO A 489 -3.09 24.74 0.70
C PRO A 489 -3.29 26.15 0.15
N ALA A 490 -3.38 26.26 -1.17
CA ALA A 490 -3.60 27.56 -1.82
C ALA A 490 -5.02 28.09 -1.53
N ARG A 491 -5.14 29.39 -1.44
CA ARG A 491 -6.43 30.09 -1.29
C ARG A 491 -7.06 30.35 -2.66
N TYR A 492 -8.33 30.07 -2.77
CA TYR A 492 -9.09 30.46 -3.95
C TYR A 492 -9.39 31.97 -3.91
N ILE A 493 -9.08 32.69 -4.99
CA ILE A 493 -9.39 34.09 -5.18
C ILE A 493 -10.42 34.17 -6.32
N PRO A 494 -11.67 34.57 -6.06
CA PRO A 494 -12.70 34.66 -7.09
C PRO A 494 -12.46 35.87 -8.00
N GLY A 495 -13.01 35.78 -9.23
CA GLY A 495 -12.95 36.88 -10.21
C GLY A 495 -11.84 36.76 -11.23
N ASN A 496 -11.72 37.79 -12.06
CA ASN A 496 -10.75 37.86 -13.15
C ASN A 496 -9.85 39.10 -13.00
N ASP A 497 -8.69 39.06 -13.60
CA ASP A 497 -7.77 40.19 -13.72
C ASP A 497 -8.32 41.22 -14.74
N ALA A 498 -7.63 42.37 -14.89
CA ALA A 498 -7.98 43.41 -15.85
C ALA A 498 -8.00 42.96 -17.33
N SER A 499 -7.38 41.79 -17.63
CA SER A 499 -7.38 41.18 -18.95
C SER A 499 -8.46 40.10 -19.11
N GLY A 500 -9.35 39.93 -18.12
CA GLY A 500 -10.42 38.94 -18.12
C GLY A 500 -9.97 37.49 -17.79
N ARG A 501 -8.74 37.29 -17.32
CA ARG A 501 -8.21 35.96 -16.95
C ARG A 501 -8.55 35.64 -15.50
N PRO A 502 -8.94 34.38 -15.16
CA PRO A 502 -9.22 33.98 -13.79
C PRO A 502 -8.04 34.26 -12.85
N LEU A 503 -8.31 34.87 -11.69
CA LEU A 503 -7.33 35.13 -10.64
C LEU A 503 -6.81 33.84 -10.01
N SER A 504 -7.57 32.74 -10.06
CA SER A 504 -7.18 31.43 -9.57
C SER A 504 -7.18 30.40 -10.70
N THR A 505 -6.02 29.82 -10.94
CA THR A 505 -5.81 28.74 -11.89
C THR A 505 -4.91 27.69 -11.27
N THR A 506 -4.81 26.51 -11.87
CA THR A 506 -3.83 25.48 -11.49
C THR A 506 -2.40 25.96 -11.70
N GLY A 507 -2.17 26.83 -12.70
CA GLY A 507 -0.85 27.37 -13.03
C GLY A 507 -0.29 28.37 -12.01
N ASN A 508 -1.14 29.07 -11.26
CA ASN A 508 -0.70 30.03 -10.24
C ASN A 508 -0.96 29.58 -8.80
N THR A 509 -1.16 28.28 -8.59
CA THR A 509 -1.46 27.69 -7.29
C THR A 509 -0.43 28.08 -6.22
N ASP A 510 0.86 27.97 -6.52
CA ASP A 510 1.92 28.23 -5.54
C ASP A 510 2.01 29.71 -5.15
N LEU A 511 1.60 30.64 -6.02
CA LEU A 511 1.56 32.06 -5.72
C LEU A 511 0.42 32.44 -4.75
N ARG A 512 -0.60 31.59 -4.64
CA ARG A 512 -1.78 31.81 -3.79
C ARG A 512 -1.71 31.12 -2.44
N ARG A 513 -0.59 30.45 -2.15
CA ARG A 513 -0.38 29.76 -0.88
C ARG A 513 -0.09 30.74 0.25
N PRO A 514 -0.55 30.46 1.49
CA PRO A 514 -0.30 31.34 2.64
C PRO A 514 1.20 31.64 2.91
N LEU A 515 2.08 30.71 2.58
CA LEU A 515 3.51 30.86 2.77
C LEU A 515 4.28 31.19 1.48
N ALA A 516 3.59 31.69 0.45
CA ALA A 516 4.22 32.16 -0.78
C ALA A 516 4.99 33.50 -0.54
N PRO A 517 6.04 33.79 -1.31
CA PRO A 517 6.64 33.00 -2.38
C PRO A 517 7.67 31.97 -1.88
N THR A 518 7.84 31.82 -0.57
CA THR A 518 8.92 31.03 0.04
C THR A 518 8.67 29.55 -0.04
N TYR A 519 7.42 29.12 0.22
CA TYR A 519 7.06 27.72 0.24
C TYR A 519 5.99 27.38 -0.80
N ARG A 520 6.21 26.30 -1.54
CA ARG A 520 5.17 25.62 -2.32
C ARG A 520 4.30 24.74 -1.41
N GLY A 521 3.44 23.91 -1.97
CA GLY A 521 2.72 22.89 -1.23
C GLY A 521 3.66 21.87 -0.61
N PHE A 522 3.40 21.52 0.64
CA PHE A 522 4.09 20.43 1.32
C PHE A 522 3.18 19.74 2.31
N SER A 523 3.36 18.43 2.41
CA SER A 523 2.59 17.61 3.33
C SER A 523 3.37 17.34 4.59
N VAL A 524 2.68 17.37 5.72
CA VAL A 524 3.22 17.07 7.03
C VAL A 524 2.50 15.88 7.64
N SER A 525 3.20 15.08 8.41
CA SER A 525 2.59 14.01 9.22
C SER A 525 1.95 14.59 10.47
N SER A 526 0.74 14.17 10.77
CA SER A 526 0.02 14.49 12.01
C SER A 526 -0.47 13.20 12.66
N TRP A 527 -0.65 13.21 14.00
CA TRP A 527 -1.05 12.05 14.81
C TRP A 527 -2.38 12.32 15.50
N ASP A 528 -3.44 12.55 14.73
CA ASP A 528 -4.75 12.91 15.27
C ASP A 528 -5.91 12.23 14.52
N SER A 529 -5.61 11.29 13.63
CA SER A 529 -6.63 10.46 12.99
C SER A 529 -7.16 9.37 13.89
N ASN A 530 -8.37 8.92 13.60
CA ASN A 530 -9.08 7.93 14.39
C ASN A 530 -9.75 6.88 13.52
N SER A 531 -9.85 5.68 14.05
CA SER A 531 -10.65 4.61 13.47
C SER A 531 -11.54 3.95 14.52
N SER A 532 -12.59 3.30 14.06
CA SER A 532 -13.46 2.47 14.89
C SER A 532 -13.99 1.30 14.08
N TYR A 533 -13.77 0.11 14.59
CA TYR A 533 -14.34 -1.13 14.08
C TYR A 533 -15.22 -1.75 15.15
N ASN A 534 -16.41 -2.21 14.76
CA ASN A 534 -17.32 -2.96 15.60
C ASN A 534 -17.82 -4.17 14.81
N GLY A 535 -17.68 -5.36 15.37
CA GLY A 535 -18.08 -6.60 14.73
C GLY A 535 -18.80 -7.55 15.68
N LEU A 536 -19.94 -8.09 15.23
CA LEU A 536 -20.60 -9.21 15.84
C LEU A 536 -20.23 -10.47 15.06
N GLN A 537 -19.73 -11.47 15.76
CA GLN A 537 -19.19 -12.70 15.18
C GLN A 537 -19.97 -13.92 15.67
N PHE A 538 -20.29 -14.80 14.76
CA PHE A 538 -20.89 -16.12 15.05
C PHE A 538 -19.95 -17.20 14.54
N LEU A 539 -19.68 -18.18 15.38
CA LEU A 539 -18.89 -19.35 15.04
C LEU A 539 -19.64 -20.61 15.40
N VAL A 540 -19.73 -21.53 14.47
CA VAL A 540 -20.18 -22.90 14.72
C VAL A 540 -19.05 -23.84 14.34
N ASN A 541 -18.65 -24.69 15.27
CA ASN A 541 -17.61 -25.69 15.05
C ASN A 541 -18.16 -27.07 15.38
N LYS A 542 -18.15 -27.94 14.37
CA LYS A 542 -18.42 -29.37 14.53
C LYS A 542 -17.14 -30.15 14.37
N ARG A 543 -16.67 -30.75 15.46
CA ARG A 543 -15.55 -31.67 15.45
C ARG A 543 -15.89 -32.93 14.65
N LEU A 544 -14.87 -33.58 14.12
CA LEU A 544 -15.05 -34.79 13.32
C LEU A 544 -15.84 -35.85 14.12
N SER A 545 -17.03 -36.11 13.68
CA SER A 545 -17.85 -37.21 14.17
C SER A 545 -18.74 -37.72 13.05
N ARG A 546 -18.92 -39.02 12.95
CA ARG A 546 -19.66 -39.70 11.87
C ARG A 546 -19.19 -39.28 10.46
N GLY A 547 -17.88 -39.04 10.31
CA GLY A 547 -17.26 -38.65 9.04
C GLY A 547 -17.45 -37.19 8.62
N PHE A 548 -18.02 -36.31 9.46
CA PHE A 548 -18.27 -34.93 9.11
C PHE A 548 -17.64 -33.94 10.11
N THR A 549 -16.97 -32.94 9.60
CA THR A 549 -16.52 -31.75 10.34
C THR A 549 -16.96 -30.48 9.62
N LEU A 550 -17.26 -29.44 10.38
CA LEU A 550 -17.70 -28.14 9.87
C LEU A 550 -17.12 -27.02 10.75
N VAL A 551 -16.61 -25.99 10.10
CA VAL A 551 -16.34 -24.69 10.73
C VAL A 551 -17.09 -23.62 9.93
N ALA A 552 -18.01 -22.93 10.57
CA ALA A 552 -18.81 -21.87 9.96
C ALA A 552 -18.60 -20.57 10.73
N HIS A 553 -18.18 -19.53 10.04
CA HIS A 553 -18.01 -18.19 10.57
C HIS A 553 -18.95 -17.22 9.88
N TYR A 554 -19.55 -16.34 10.64
CA TYR A 554 -20.25 -15.19 10.11
C TYR A 554 -19.88 -13.94 10.91
N THR A 555 -19.54 -12.87 10.22
CA THR A 555 -19.23 -11.57 10.82
C THR A 555 -20.12 -10.51 10.21
N TRP A 556 -20.81 -9.78 11.09
CA TRP A 556 -21.48 -8.53 10.76
C TRP A 556 -20.73 -7.39 11.40
N SER A 557 -20.18 -6.48 10.58
CA SER A 557 -19.26 -5.46 11.08
C SER A 557 -19.41 -4.11 10.40
N LYS A 558 -18.83 -3.08 11.03
CA LYS A 558 -18.70 -1.74 10.49
C LYS A 558 -17.37 -1.14 10.89
N SER A 559 -16.60 -0.70 9.88
CA SER A 559 -15.37 0.07 10.05
C SER A 559 -15.60 1.52 9.62
N LEU A 560 -15.22 2.46 10.45
CA LEU A 560 -15.23 3.90 10.17
C LEU A 560 -13.85 4.47 10.50
N ASP A 561 -13.34 5.32 9.64
CA ASP A 561 -12.10 6.06 9.89
C ASP A 561 -12.13 7.45 9.22
N ASP A 562 -11.21 8.29 9.59
CA ASP A 562 -10.91 9.59 8.98
C ASP A 562 -9.49 9.62 8.39
N ALA A 563 -8.79 8.48 8.46
CA ALA A 563 -7.49 8.22 7.83
C ALA A 563 -7.67 7.21 6.72
N CYS A 564 -6.76 7.19 5.80
CA CYS A 564 -6.67 6.10 4.85
C CYS A 564 -5.59 5.12 5.21
N GLN A 565 -5.75 3.92 4.73
CA GLN A 565 -4.95 2.78 5.02
C GLN A 565 -4.07 2.44 3.82
N GLN A 566 -3.01 3.21 3.58
CA GLN A 566 -2.02 2.80 2.57
C GLN A 566 -0.61 3.01 3.05
N GLU A 567 0.25 2.05 2.75
CA GLU A 567 1.69 2.13 2.93
C GLU A 567 2.30 3.34 2.21
N THR A 568 1.70 3.75 1.10
CA THR A 568 2.04 4.97 0.38
C THR A 568 1.03 6.06 0.73
N LEU A 569 1.43 6.95 1.60
CA LEU A 569 0.66 8.08 2.13
C LEU A 569 0.09 9.04 1.08
N ASP A 570 0.50 8.89 -0.17
CA ASP A 570 0.15 9.81 -1.26
C ASP A 570 -1.26 9.61 -1.80
N GLN A 571 -1.93 8.50 -1.53
CA GLN A 571 -3.24 8.20 -2.13
C GLN A 571 -4.44 8.55 -1.25
N CYS A 572 -4.18 8.98 -0.01
CA CYS A 572 -5.21 9.21 0.99
C CYS A 572 -5.28 10.63 1.49
N ARG A 573 -5.07 11.58 0.62
CA ARG A 573 -5.18 12.98 0.98
C ARG A 573 -6.65 13.35 1.22
N GLN A 574 -6.85 14.10 2.26
CA GLN A 574 -8.17 14.68 2.53
C GLN A 574 -8.49 15.70 1.46
N GLN A 575 -9.75 15.76 1.03
CA GLN A 575 -10.23 16.81 0.12
C GLN A 575 -9.94 18.21 0.70
N ASP A 576 -10.31 18.41 1.97
CA ASP A 576 -10.07 19.64 2.70
C ASP A 576 -9.16 19.36 3.90
N PRO A 577 -7.88 19.77 3.86
CA PRO A 577 -6.93 19.54 4.95
C PRO A 577 -7.31 20.30 6.24
N LEU A 578 -8.18 21.31 6.17
CA LEU A 578 -8.66 22.07 7.30
C LEU A 578 -9.95 21.51 7.91
N ASN A 579 -10.61 20.56 7.23
CA ASN A 579 -11.86 19.94 7.68
C ASN A 579 -11.74 18.40 7.72
N ARG A 580 -11.17 17.89 8.79
CA ARG A 580 -10.97 16.44 8.97
C ARG A 580 -12.27 15.65 9.03
N LEU A 581 -13.27 16.18 9.72
CA LEU A 581 -14.56 15.50 9.86
C LEU A 581 -15.25 15.29 8.50
N GLY A 582 -15.00 16.16 7.52
CA GLY A 582 -15.47 16.01 6.14
C GLY A 582 -14.89 14.77 5.41
N SER A 583 -13.86 14.14 5.96
CA SER A 583 -13.26 12.91 5.43
C SER A 583 -13.60 11.66 6.23
N ARG A 584 -14.39 11.77 7.30
CA ARG A 584 -14.84 10.58 8.06
C ARG A 584 -15.85 9.77 7.24
N GLY A 585 -15.54 8.51 7.00
CA GLY A 585 -16.37 7.61 6.20
C GLY A 585 -16.12 6.15 6.52
N LEU A 586 -16.75 5.25 5.75
CA LEU A 586 -16.42 3.82 5.83
C LEU A 586 -14.96 3.60 5.47
N GLY A 587 -14.28 2.78 6.28
CA GLY A 587 -12.91 2.37 5.98
C GLY A 587 -12.85 1.53 4.70
N GLU A 588 -11.77 1.62 3.96
CA GLU A 588 -11.62 0.93 2.66
C GLU A 588 -11.74 -0.60 2.75
N TYR A 589 -11.44 -1.15 3.93
CA TYR A 589 -11.58 -2.59 4.21
C TYR A 589 -12.93 -2.97 4.85
N ASP A 590 -13.87 -2.03 4.96
CA ASP A 590 -15.19 -2.36 5.49
C ASP A 590 -15.83 -3.46 4.64
N ARG A 591 -16.24 -4.52 5.31
CA ARG A 591 -17.06 -5.59 4.76
C ARG A 591 -18.21 -5.79 5.72
N ARG A 592 -19.39 -5.31 5.32
CA ARG A 592 -20.58 -5.33 6.19
C ARG A 592 -20.93 -6.73 6.64
N HIS A 593 -20.80 -7.68 5.73
CA HIS A 593 -21.12 -9.09 5.98
C HIS A 593 -20.03 -9.96 5.36
N VAL A 594 -19.49 -10.88 6.16
CA VAL A 594 -18.57 -11.92 5.73
C VAL A 594 -19.03 -13.25 6.29
N ALA A 595 -19.24 -14.25 5.44
CA ALA A 595 -19.57 -15.61 5.84
C ALA A 595 -18.61 -16.60 5.19
N VAL A 596 -18.06 -17.51 5.99
CA VAL A 596 -17.14 -18.56 5.53
C VAL A 596 -17.59 -19.90 6.11
N PHE A 597 -17.72 -20.89 5.24
CA PHE A 597 -18.05 -22.26 5.61
C PHE A 597 -16.94 -23.18 5.12
N SER A 598 -16.31 -23.90 6.03
CA SER A 598 -15.29 -24.90 5.70
C SER A 598 -15.74 -26.24 6.23
N TYR A 599 -15.79 -27.25 5.38
CA TYR A 599 -16.26 -28.57 5.75
C TYR A 599 -15.42 -29.66 5.13
N LEU A 600 -15.47 -30.82 5.80
CA LEU A 600 -14.92 -32.07 5.31
C LEU A 600 -15.93 -33.19 5.62
N TYR A 601 -16.29 -33.94 4.58
CA TYR A 601 -17.27 -35.00 4.68
C TYR A 601 -16.80 -36.28 4.01
N GLY A 602 -16.54 -37.29 4.84
CA GLY A 602 -16.27 -38.65 4.36
C GLY A 602 -17.57 -39.36 4.03
N LEU A 603 -17.78 -39.62 2.75
CA LEU A 603 -19.02 -40.24 2.27
C LEU A 603 -19.21 -41.64 2.89
N PRO A 604 -20.38 -41.94 3.47
CA PRO A 604 -20.60 -43.20 4.17
C PRO A 604 -20.85 -44.41 3.25
N PHE A 605 -20.90 -44.15 1.92
CA PHE A 605 -21.27 -45.19 0.95
C PHE A 605 -20.23 -46.30 0.89
N PHE A 606 -20.69 -47.54 0.77
CA PHE A 606 -19.87 -48.75 0.59
C PHE A 606 -18.86 -49.04 1.73
N LYS A 607 -18.98 -48.40 2.90
CA LYS A 607 -18.06 -48.67 4.02
C LYS A 607 -18.08 -50.11 4.50
N ASN A 608 -19.28 -50.73 4.50
CA ASN A 608 -19.52 -52.10 4.94
C ASN A 608 -19.64 -53.09 3.76
N ALA A 609 -19.36 -52.65 2.52
CA ALA A 609 -19.45 -53.51 1.36
C ALA A 609 -18.20 -54.44 1.24
N HIS A 610 -18.29 -55.42 0.36
CA HIS A 610 -17.19 -56.30 0.01
C HIS A 610 -15.90 -55.47 -0.28
N PRO A 611 -14.70 -55.94 0.12
CA PRO A 611 -13.44 -55.18 0.00
C PRO A 611 -13.21 -54.52 -1.37
N VAL A 612 -13.55 -55.23 -2.45
CA VAL A 612 -13.39 -54.68 -3.82
C VAL A 612 -14.32 -53.47 -4.05
N LEU A 613 -15.62 -53.58 -3.69
CA LEU A 613 -16.59 -52.51 -3.80
C LEU A 613 -16.22 -51.33 -2.89
N ARG A 614 -15.74 -51.61 -1.69
CA ARG A 614 -15.22 -50.58 -0.77
C ARG A 614 -14.04 -49.83 -1.35
N GLN A 615 -13.10 -50.54 -1.98
CA GLN A 615 -11.91 -49.94 -2.60
C GLN A 615 -12.26 -49.15 -3.87
N THR A 616 -13.18 -49.65 -4.71
CA THR A 616 -13.53 -49.02 -5.99
C THR A 616 -14.56 -47.89 -5.84
N LEU A 617 -15.61 -48.06 -5.03
CA LEU A 617 -16.72 -47.10 -4.90
C LEU A 617 -16.80 -46.40 -3.55
N GLY A 618 -16.13 -46.92 -2.51
CA GLY A 618 -16.06 -46.31 -1.18
C GLY A 618 -14.90 -45.34 -0.97
N ASN A 619 -14.75 -44.91 0.28
CA ASN A 619 -13.61 -44.07 0.75
C ASN A 619 -13.47 -42.71 0.03
N TRP A 620 -14.56 -42.17 -0.43
CA TRP A 620 -14.61 -40.81 -0.97
C TRP A 620 -14.76 -39.79 0.15
N GLN A 621 -14.09 -38.66 -0.01
CA GLN A 621 -14.13 -37.53 0.90
C GLN A 621 -14.33 -36.24 0.09
N LEU A 622 -15.20 -35.38 0.59
CA LEU A 622 -15.44 -34.05 0.07
C LEU A 622 -14.90 -33.04 1.07
N ALA A 623 -14.08 -32.11 0.63
CA ALA A 623 -13.69 -30.95 1.42
C ALA A 623 -14.05 -29.69 0.64
N GLY A 624 -14.64 -28.70 1.30
CA GLY A 624 -15.06 -27.48 0.61
C GLY A 624 -14.91 -26.25 1.47
N ILE A 625 -14.69 -25.12 0.79
CA ILE A 625 -14.69 -23.79 1.38
C ILE A 625 -15.65 -22.91 0.57
N ASN A 626 -16.61 -22.33 1.27
CA ASN A 626 -17.52 -21.35 0.69
C ASN A 626 -17.29 -20.01 1.35
N THR A 627 -17.11 -18.97 0.57
CA THR A 627 -16.91 -17.60 1.05
C THR A 627 -17.96 -16.68 0.44
N PHE A 628 -18.58 -15.85 1.26
CA PHE A 628 -19.52 -14.80 0.86
C PHE A 628 -19.12 -13.51 1.54
N GLN A 629 -18.98 -12.42 0.78
CA GLN A 629 -18.70 -11.12 1.37
C GLN A 629 -19.34 -9.97 0.57
N THR A 630 -19.74 -8.93 1.30
CA THR A 630 -20.16 -7.67 0.68
C THR A 630 -18.98 -6.95 0.04
N GLY A 631 -19.26 -6.08 -0.93
CA GLY A 631 -18.25 -5.26 -1.58
C GLY A 631 -17.59 -4.24 -0.63
N ASN A 632 -16.45 -3.75 -1.03
CA ASN A 632 -15.76 -2.67 -0.33
C ASN A 632 -16.38 -1.29 -0.65
N PRO A 633 -16.22 -0.33 0.25
CA PRO A 633 -16.64 1.05 0.02
C PRO A 633 -15.87 1.70 -1.13
N LEU A 634 -16.53 2.61 -1.83
CA LEU A 634 -15.97 3.35 -2.96
C LEU A 634 -16.11 4.84 -2.75
N THR A 635 -15.02 5.58 -2.97
CA THR A 635 -14.96 7.04 -3.02
C THR A 635 -14.94 7.49 -4.48
N ILE A 636 -15.61 8.58 -4.80
CA ILE A 636 -15.64 9.17 -6.14
C ILE A 636 -14.75 10.42 -6.17
N PRO A 637 -13.51 10.36 -6.70
CA PRO A 637 -12.68 11.53 -6.90
C PRO A 637 -13.04 12.24 -8.22
N THR A 638 -12.84 13.57 -8.28
CA THR A 638 -12.98 14.33 -9.54
C THR A 638 -11.86 14.05 -10.54
N GLY A 639 -10.71 13.56 -10.06
CA GLY A 639 -9.50 13.37 -10.86
C GLY A 639 -8.81 14.69 -11.28
N SER A 640 -9.19 15.81 -10.67
CA SER A 640 -8.62 17.13 -10.94
C SER A 640 -8.78 18.04 -9.72
N ASP A 641 -7.91 19.07 -9.61
CA ASP A 641 -7.95 20.10 -8.56
C ASP A 641 -9.00 21.17 -8.92
N VAL A 642 -10.27 20.89 -8.66
CA VAL A 642 -11.39 21.80 -8.93
C VAL A 642 -11.46 22.93 -7.89
N SER A 643 -11.10 22.61 -6.66
CA SER A 643 -11.00 23.58 -5.56
C SER A 643 -9.86 24.60 -5.77
N LEU A 644 -8.94 24.32 -6.69
CA LEU A 644 -7.75 25.13 -6.99
C LEU A 644 -6.88 25.41 -5.75
N THR A 645 -6.86 24.46 -4.83
CA THR A 645 -6.07 24.52 -3.58
C THR A 645 -4.70 23.86 -3.71
N GLY A 646 -4.49 23.11 -4.79
CA GLY A 646 -3.26 22.32 -4.99
C GLY A 646 -3.24 21.03 -4.19
N VAL A 647 -4.33 20.63 -3.53
CA VAL A 647 -4.46 19.36 -2.82
C VAL A 647 -4.75 18.22 -3.80
N GLY A 648 -5.65 18.47 -4.78
CA GLY A 648 -5.88 17.57 -5.92
C GLY A 648 -6.71 16.32 -5.63
N TYR A 649 -7.41 16.24 -4.50
CA TYR A 649 -8.26 15.12 -4.09
C TYR A 649 -9.74 15.48 -3.95
N ASP A 650 -10.18 16.41 -4.78
CA ASP A 650 -11.56 16.87 -4.79
C ASP A 650 -12.53 15.75 -5.13
N ARG A 651 -13.68 15.81 -4.52
CA ARG A 651 -14.83 14.97 -4.81
C ARG A 651 -15.90 15.82 -5.49
N PRO A 652 -16.76 15.24 -6.37
CA PRO A 652 -17.82 15.98 -7.04
C PRO A 652 -18.95 16.35 -6.08
N ASP A 653 -19.91 17.13 -6.56
CA ASP A 653 -21.19 17.31 -5.88
C ASP A 653 -22.12 16.12 -6.16
N VAL A 654 -22.87 15.69 -5.14
CA VAL A 654 -23.96 14.72 -5.25
C VAL A 654 -25.26 15.49 -5.28
N VAL A 655 -26.04 15.32 -6.36
CA VAL A 655 -27.32 16.02 -6.61
C VAL A 655 -28.51 15.05 -6.62
N GLY A 656 -28.29 13.76 -6.45
CA GLY A 656 -29.33 12.72 -6.44
C GLY A 656 -28.90 11.49 -5.68
N ASN A 657 -29.72 10.44 -5.71
CA ASN A 657 -29.34 9.14 -5.13
C ASN A 657 -28.41 8.37 -6.08
N PRO A 658 -27.16 8.12 -5.71
CA PRO A 658 -26.24 7.40 -6.59
C PRO A 658 -26.47 5.89 -6.62
N ASN A 659 -27.31 5.33 -5.76
CA ASN A 659 -27.56 3.88 -5.72
C ASN A 659 -28.61 3.50 -6.74
N LEU A 660 -28.32 2.47 -7.53
CA LEU A 660 -29.24 1.86 -8.48
C LEU A 660 -29.81 0.55 -7.90
N SER A 661 -30.99 0.13 -8.39
CA SER A 661 -31.62 -1.13 -7.98
C SER A 661 -30.70 -2.33 -8.21
N ASN A 662 -30.78 -3.30 -7.33
CA ASN A 662 -30.08 -4.59 -7.47
C ASN A 662 -30.75 -5.56 -8.44
N ASP A 663 -31.99 -5.30 -8.88
CA ASP A 663 -32.78 -6.19 -9.76
C ASP A 663 -32.41 -6.08 -11.25
N ARG A 664 -31.35 -5.31 -11.56
CA ARG A 664 -30.85 -5.13 -12.91
C ARG A 664 -30.13 -6.36 -13.43
N THR A 665 -30.17 -6.55 -14.74
CA THR A 665 -29.40 -7.60 -15.43
C THR A 665 -27.89 -7.46 -15.22
N LYS A 666 -27.16 -8.51 -15.52
CA LYS A 666 -25.71 -8.50 -15.40
C LYS A 666 -25.06 -7.46 -16.32
N ASP A 667 -25.56 -7.36 -17.55
CA ASP A 667 -25.04 -6.42 -18.56
C ASP A 667 -25.30 -4.95 -18.16
N GLU A 668 -26.47 -4.66 -17.60
CA GLU A 668 -26.77 -3.34 -17.04
C GLU A 668 -25.85 -3.00 -15.86
N LYS A 669 -25.50 -3.97 -15.01
CA LYS A 669 -24.55 -3.77 -13.91
C LYS A 669 -23.14 -3.53 -14.43
N PHE A 670 -22.71 -4.22 -15.49
CA PHE A 670 -21.42 -3.96 -16.15
C PHE A 670 -21.36 -2.57 -16.77
N ALA A 671 -22.43 -2.20 -17.48
CA ALA A 671 -22.51 -0.91 -18.15
C ALA A 671 -22.56 0.27 -17.17
N ARG A 672 -23.24 0.10 -16.03
CA ARG A 672 -23.43 1.18 -15.03
C ARG A 672 -23.73 0.60 -13.65
N TRP A 673 -22.72 0.59 -12.78
CA TRP A 673 -22.87 0.04 -11.42
C TRP A 673 -23.69 0.96 -10.51
N PHE A 674 -23.46 2.27 -10.59
CA PHE A 674 -24.16 3.29 -9.82
C PHE A 674 -24.70 4.40 -10.75
N ASP A 675 -25.60 5.24 -10.26
CA ASP A 675 -26.11 6.34 -11.07
C ASP A 675 -25.09 7.46 -11.23
N THR A 676 -24.51 7.50 -12.42
CA THR A 676 -23.50 8.51 -12.77
C THR A 676 -24.05 9.91 -12.89
N SER A 677 -25.37 10.06 -13.18
CA SER A 677 -26.05 11.37 -13.28
C SER A 677 -26.30 12.03 -11.91
N ALA A 678 -26.20 11.24 -10.82
CA ALA A 678 -26.26 11.76 -9.46
C ALA A 678 -25.02 12.59 -9.08
N PHE A 679 -23.98 12.60 -9.91
CA PHE A 679 -22.76 13.34 -9.68
C PHE A 679 -22.61 14.48 -10.68
N VAL A 680 -22.27 15.66 -10.19
CA VAL A 680 -21.95 16.83 -11.01
C VAL A 680 -20.61 17.42 -10.57
N ARG A 681 -19.91 18.04 -11.50
CA ARG A 681 -18.65 18.70 -11.17
C ARG A 681 -18.92 19.85 -10.22
N ASN A 682 -18.22 19.90 -9.10
CA ASN A 682 -18.25 21.02 -8.18
C ASN A 682 -17.75 22.30 -8.85
N GLN A 683 -18.17 23.46 -8.34
CA GLN A 683 -17.75 24.74 -8.85
C GLN A 683 -16.28 25.03 -8.58
N PRO A 684 -15.55 25.70 -9.50
CA PRO A 684 -14.17 26.09 -9.24
C PRO A 684 -14.03 26.85 -7.91
N GLY A 685 -13.01 26.51 -7.15
CA GLY A 685 -12.76 27.13 -5.86
C GLY A 685 -13.60 26.58 -4.69
N ARG A 686 -14.39 25.55 -4.91
CA ARG A 686 -15.18 24.86 -3.86
C ARG A 686 -14.89 23.40 -3.83
N TYR A 687 -14.89 22.83 -2.63
CA TYR A 687 -14.91 21.39 -2.43
C TYR A 687 -16.31 20.84 -2.71
N GLY A 688 -16.39 19.66 -3.34
CA GLY A 688 -17.67 19.01 -3.56
C GLY A 688 -18.24 18.40 -2.28
N ASN A 689 -19.55 18.21 -2.27
CA ASN A 689 -20.31 17.71 -1.12
C ASN A 689 -20.33 16.18 -1.01
N ALA A 690 -19.80 15.42 -2.01
CA ALA A 690 -19.72 13.98 -1.93
C ALA A 690 -18.91 13.55 -0.71
N GLY A 691 -19.48 12.66 0.11
CA GLY A 691 -18.78 12.04 1.21
C GLY A 691 -17.70 11.07 0.73
N ARG A 692 -16.79 10.67 1.62
CA ARG A 692 -15.89 9.54 1.39
C ARG A 692 -16.65 8.23 1.53
N SER A 693 -16.36 7.25 0.64
CA SER A 693 -16.90 5.89 0.73
C SER A 693 -18.43 5.82 0.73
N ILE A 694 -19.08 6.62 -0.12
CA ILE A 694 -20.54 6.72 -0.19
C ILE A 694 -21.20 5.63 -1.03
N LEU A 695 -20.43 4.86 -1.79
CA LEU A 695 -20.89 3.74 -2.60
C LEU A 695 -20.24 2.43 -2.15
N THR A 696 -20.81 1.32 -2.61
CA THR A 696 -20.26 -0.02 -2.34
C THR A 696 -20.01 -0.75 -3.65
N ALA A 697 -18.84 -1.37 -3.77
CA ALA A 697 -18.47 -2.23 -4.89
C ALA A 697 -19.35 -3.52 -4.92
N PRO A 698 -19.33 -4.29 -6.01
CA PRO A 698 -19.90 -5.62 -6.02
C PRO A 698 -19.37 -6.49 -4.87
N GLY A 699 -20.24 -7.27 -4.27
CA GLY A 699 -19.84 -8.34 -3.37
C GLY A 699 -19.19 -9.50 -4.13
N SER A 700 -18.57 -10.40 -3.41
CA SER A 700 -18.00 -11.62 -4.00
C SER A 700 -18.44 -12.86 -3.24
N TRP A 701 -18.55 -13.97 -3.97
CA TRP A 701 -18.74 -15.28 -3.38
C TRP A 701 -17.99 -16.33 -4.20
N GLY A 702 -17.55 -17.38 -3.52
CA GLY A 702 -16.83 -18.48 -4.14
C GLY A 702 -17.12 -19.78 -3.43
N TRP A 703 -17.04 -20.85 -4.19
CA TRP A 703 -17.09 -22.21 -3.68
C TRP A 703 -15.92 -22.99 -4.27
N ASP A 704 -14.97 -23.37 -3.40
CA ASP A 704 -13.89 -24.27 -3.74
C ASP A 704 -14.21 -25.65 -3.17
N LEU A 705 -14.07 -26.70 -3.99
CA LEU A 705 -14.40 -28.08 -3.64
C LEU A 705 -13.21 -28.98 -3.98
N SER A 706 -12.83 -29.82 -3.03
CA SER A 706 -11.89 -30.93 -3.22
C SER A 706 -12.65 -32.24 -3.13
N VAL A 707 -12.47 -33.08 -4.11
CA VAL A 707 -12.95 -34.47 -4.14
C VAL A 707 -11.75 -35.37 -4.01
N GLN A 708 -11.72 -36.15 -2.94
CA GLN A 708 -10.58 -36.98 -2.58
C GLN A 708 -10.99 -38.44 -2.48
N LYS A 709 -10.10 -39.33 -2.90
CA LYS A 709 -10.28 -40.76 -2.75
C LYS A 709 -9.01 -41.41 -2.26
N HIS A 710 -9.17 -42.24 -1.24
CA HIS A 710 -8.09 -42.97 -0.63
C HIS A 710 -8.16 -44.45 -1.01
N PHE A 711 -7.07 -44.97 -1.56
CA PHE A 711 -6.86 -46.38 -1.82
C PHE A 711 -5.82 -46.92 -0.83
N ARG A 712 -6.11 -48.06 -0.18
CA ARG A 712 -5.07 -48.79 0.53
C ARG A 712 -4.16 -49.47 -0.50
N ALA A 713 -2.87 -49.28 -0.39
CA ALA A 713 -1.87 -49.96 -1.22
C ALA A 713 -1.42 -51.26 -0.54
N TRP A 714 -0.28 -51.78 -0.93
CA TRP A 714 0.20 -53.15 -0.58
C TRP A 714 0.47 -53.40 0.92
N SER A 715 0.56 -52.35 1.75
CA SER A 715 0.81 -52.49 3.19
C SER A 715 -0.13 -51.58 3.98
N GLU A 716 -0.28 -51.79 5.28
CA GLU A 716 -1.05 -50.90 6.16
C GLU A 716 -0.45 -49.51 6.26
N ARG A 717 0.83 -49.33 5.92
CA ARG A 717 1.54 -48.05 5.93
C ARG A 717 1.48 -47.31 4.58
N SER A 718 1.13 -48.02 3.48
CA SER A 718 1.11 -47.41 2.15
C SER A 718 -0.30 -47.07 1.71
N ARG A 719 -0.46 -45.81 1.21
CA ARG A 719 -1.72 -45.24 0.80
C ARG A 719 -1.54 -44.47 -0.51
N LEU A 720 -2.45 -44.69 -1.44
CA LEU A 720 -2.58 -43.87 -2.64
C LEU A 720 -3.77 -42.93 -2.47
N GLU A 721 -3.56 -41.63 -2.65
CA GLU A 721 -4.57 -40.61 -2.63
C GLU A 721 -4.74 -40.01 -4.02
N PHE A 722 -5.94 -40.07 -4.56
CA PHE A 722 -6.36 -39.29 -5.72
C PHE A 722 -7.14 -38.09 -5.24
N ARG A 723 -6.81 -36.90 -5.74
CA ARG A 723 -7.44 -35.64 -5.36
C ARG A 723 -7.73 -34.80 -6.60
N THR A 724 -8.93 -34.24 -6.66
CA THR A 724 -9.32 -33.23 -7.66
C THR A 724 -9.84 -32.00 -6.93
N ASP A 725 -9.18 -30.88 -7.15
CA ASP A 725 -9.55 -29.56 -6.59
C ASP A 725 -10.21 -28.71 -7.67
N PHE A 726 -11.37 -28.20 -7.37
CA PHE A 726 -12.13 -27.26 -8.18
C PHE A 726 -12.09 -25.89 -7.48
N PHE A 727 -11.30 -24.97 -7.96
CA PHE A 727 -11.36 -23.58 -7.54
C PHE A 727 -12.45 -22.88 -8.33
N ASN A 728 -13.33 -22.16 -7.65
CA ASN A 728 -14.54 -21.57 -8.23
C ASN A 728 -15.39 -22.64 -8.93
N LEU A 729 -15.85 -23.64 -8.20
CA LEU A 729 -16.60 -24.81 -8.68
C LEU A 729 -17.71 -24.46 -9.67
N LEU A 730 -18.48 -23.40 -9.38
CA LEU A 730 -19.62 -23.01 -10.20
C LEU A 730 -19.27 -22.06 -11.34
N ASN A 731 -17.98 -21.79 -11.55
CA ASN A 731 -17.47 -20.82 -12.54
C ASN A 731 -18.18 -19.46 -12.44
N HIS A 732 -18.40 -19.00 -11.20
CA HIS A 732 -19.06 -17.72 -10.94
C HIS A 732 -18.10 -16.56 -11.26
N ALA A 733 -18.57 -15.60 -12.04
CA ALA A 733 -17.82 -14.39 -12.35
C ALA A 733 -18.05 -13.33 -11.25
N ASN A 734 -17.15 -13.23 -10.29
CA ASN A 734 -17.12 -12.12 -9.34
C ASN A 734 -16.74 -10.83 -10.07
N LEU A 735 -17.59 -9.80 -9.96
CA LEU A 735 -17.37 -8.53 -10.63
C LEU A 735 -16.27 -7.73 -9.94
N SER A 736 -15.37 -7.11 -10.71
CA SER A 736 -14.41 -6.15 -10.17
C SER A 736 -15.07 -4.84 -9.75
N ALA A 737 -14.35 -3.98 -9.05
CA ALA A 737 -14.85 -2.66 -8.71
C ALA A 737 -15.09 -1.81 -9.99
N PRO A 738 -16.14 -0.97 -10.04
CA PRO A 738 -16.37 -0.04 -11.13
C PRO A 738 -15.31 1.08 -11.13
N ALA A 739 -15.11 1.69 -12.28
CA ALA A 739 -14.30 2.91 -12.38
C ALA A 739 -14.98 4.06 -11.63
N THR A 740 -14.26 4.72 -10.71
CA THR A 740 -14.79 5.72 -9.80
C THR A 740 -14.38 7.15 -10.14
N THR A 741 -13.40 7.37 -11.01
CA THR A 741 -12.90 8.73 -11.34
C THR A 741 -13.89 9.47 -12.23
N PHE A 742 -14.43 10.56 -11.73
CA PHE A 742 -15.52 11.34 -12.36
C PHE A 742 -15.16 11.95 -13.73
N ASN A 743 -13.91 12.29 -13.97
CA ASN A 743 -13.47 12.91 -15.24
C ASN A 743 -13.35 11.95 -16.42
N THR A 744 -13.47 10.65 -16.20
CA THR A 744 -13.34 9.61 -17.24
C THR A 744 -14.72 9.22 -17.77
N THR A 745 -15.30 10.08 -18.60
CA THR A 745 -16.71 9.98 -19.06
C THR A 745 -17.08 8.64 -19.71
N GLN A 746 -16.14 7.94 -20.36
CA GLN A 746 -16.42 6.66 -21.00
C GLN A 746 -16.39 5.45 -20.05
N SER A 747 -15.61 5.51 -18.98
CA SER A 747 -15.45 4.40 -18.03
C SER A 747 -16.15 4.62 -16.69
N PHE A 748 -16.49 5.85 -16.35
CA PHE A 748 -17.11 6.21 -15.06
C PHE A 748 -18.37 5.39 -14.78
N GLY A 749 -18.38 4.69 -13.64
CA GLY A 749 -19.48 3.82 -13.24
C GLY A 749 -19.49 2.44 -13.89
N ARG A 750 -18.59 2.14 -14.83
CA ARG A 750 -18.53 0.85 -15.55
C ARG A 750 -17.63 -0.14 -14.85
N ILE A 751 -18.01 -1.41 -14.92
CA ILE A 751 -17.18 -2.55 -14.53
C ILE A 751 -16.53 -3.09 -15.80
N THR A 752 -15.21 -3.26 -15.80
CA THR A 752 -14.45 -3.70 -16.97
C THR A 752 -13.78 -5.06 -16.79
N GLY A 753 -13.92 -5.67 -15.61
CA GLY A 753 -13.28 -6.95 -15.30
C GLY A 753 -14.11 -7.84 -14.39
N THR A 754 -13.71 -9.10 -14.33
CA THR A 754 -14.25 -10.11 -13.41
C THR A 754 -13.10 -10.86 -12.75
N GLY A 755 -13.38 -11.50 -11.61
CA GLY A 755 -12.49 -12.49 -11.00
C GLY A 755 -12.22 -13.67 -11.92
N GLY A 756 -11.22 -14.47 -11.57
CA GLY A 756 -10.74 -15.59 -12.38
C GLY A 756 -11.80 -16.66 -12.67
N ALA A 757 -11.65 -17.30 -13.81
CA ALA A 757 -12.44 -18.46 -14.20
C ALA A 757 -12.13 -19.67 -13.28
N ARG A 758 -12.97 -20.71 -13.36
CA ARG A 758 -12.75 -21.98 -12.68
C ARG A 758 -11.42 -22.60 -13.08
N VAL A 759 -10.67 -23.05 -12.07
CA VAL A 759 -9.44 -23.82 -12.25
C VAL A 759 -9.68 -25.22 -11.68
N ILE A 760 -9.25 -26.25 -12.40
CA ILE A 760 -9.32 -27.65 -11.94
C ILE A 760 -7.89 -28.17 -11.87
N GLN A 761 -7.52 -28.66 -10.68
CA GLN A 761 -6.22 -29.27 -10.43
C GLN A 761 -6.40 -30.70 -9.99
N MET A 762 -5.64 -31.61 -10.59
CA MET A 762 -5.62 -33.04 -10.21
C MET A 762 -4.27 -33.39 -9.61
N ALA A 763 -4.28 -34.19 -8.56
CA ALA A 763 -3.09 -34.69 -7.89
C ALA A 763 -3.21 -36.17 -7.56
N LEU A 764 -2.09 -36.86 -7.64
CA LEU A 764 -1.93 -38.23 -7.21
C LEU A 764 -0.75 -38.28 -6.21
N ARG A 765 -1.04 -38.74 -4.99
CA ARG A 765 -0.06 -38.79 -3.91
C ARG A 765 0.08 -40.22 -3.41
N PHE A 766 1.29 -40.70 -3.37
CA PHE A 766 1.63 -41.98 -2.76
C PHE A 766 2.38 -41.75 -1.44
N GLU A 767 1.88 -42.35 -0.37
CA GLU A 767 2.49 -42.35 0.95
C GLU A 767 2.93 -43.78 1.26
N PHE A 768 4.14 -43.97 1.78
CA PHE A 768 4.72 -45.24 2.13
C PHE A 768 5.47 -45.19 3.44
#